data_aa8dbba9e2b85bfa488f4435c523928a
#
_entry.id   aa8dbba9e2b85bfa488f4435c523928a
#
_cell.length_a   1.000
_cell.length_b   1.000
_cell.length_c   1.000
_cell.angle_alpha   90.00
_cell.angle_beta   90.00
_cell.angle_gamma   90.00
#
_symmetry.space_group_name_H-M   'P 1'
#
loop_
_entity.id
_entity.type
_entity.pdbx_description
1 polymer ?
#
loop_
_entity_poly.entity_id
_entity_poly.type
_entity_poly.pdbx_seq_one_letter_code
_entity_poly.pdbx_strand_id
1 'polypeptide(L)'
;MSQEDISGIDYVFSWLGNVDLLLAIIKLLEDKMNADNDVLEVGVQMILLVEDSVRFYSSILPHLYKFLLKQSKEFSTEALNEHEQMLRMRGRPKVMLARDYEEAMAIYEKFGNNMLGVISDVSFKHNGTNDAQAGIKFAHFLRKQDPFLPIIIESSESENANLVHDFDGIFLDKNSKKLPVDLGKAIMKNFGFGDFVMNDPNTGEEIIRIKSLKDMQDHIFEIPAEALHYHASSNDISRWLYSRAMFPIAEVIKHHRFDSLDEAPAVRQLFFDLIVKYRKMKNRGVVAVFKKDRFDYYSNFARIGQGSLGGKGRGLAFIDSIIKKNPICDNFEGVTISIPRTVVLCTDIFDEFMSSNDLYPIALSDLPDEKILQAFLHARLPERLIEDFFALFEVVDKPLAIRSSSLLEDSHYQPFAGIYSTYMIPHIDDKYEMLRMLSDAIKGVYASVFYADSKAYMTATSNVIDQEKMAVIIQEVVGDYHNGYYFPSFSGVGRSLNYYPINDEQPEDGVAEIAVGLGKYIVDGGLSLRFSPRHADKVLQTSTLDLALRDTQTRFYALDMNKIEQDFNVDDSFNISKKKIQDFASTGALKYMVSTFDYVDQMLRDYEYGDGRRVVTFANILQHKVYPLAPCVDFMLTTGQREMCRPIEIEFAGVVDENGDFKGRIYWLQIRPIIDRKDLVDDSVLNIADEDALLKSNTALGHGNIDNIHTIIYVRPENFSSSNNTIIAREIEKINRQYAQNNENYILIGPGRWGSSDTALGIPVKWPNISAARLIVESSLSNYRIEPSQGTHFFQNLTSFGVGYFTINPSSDDGIYDINYLNSLDAEYESEFIRIVKFKTPLLIGINGMKGVGVVAKPNVENIIK
;
A
#
# COMPACT_ATOMS: atom_id res chain seq x y z
N MET A 1 -40.76 48.12 -15.92
CA MET A 1 -40.06 48.36 -14.65
C MET A 1 -39.22 49.59 -14.84
N SER A 2 -39.39 50.62 -14.02
CA SER A 2 -38.59 51.83 -14.08
C SER A 2 -37.16 51.54 -13.58
N GLN A 3 -36.18 52.26 -14.13
CA GLN A 3 -34.74 52.03 -13.86
C GLN A 3 -34.30 52.29 -12.39
N GLU A 4 -35.18 52.75 -11.51
CA GLU A 4 -34.87 53.16 -10.14
C GLU A 4 -34.97 52.06 -9.08
N ASP A 5 -35.49 50.88 -9.41
CA ASP A 5 -35.80 49.83 -8.40
C ASP A 5 -34.94 48.56 -8.49
N ILE A 6 -33.79 48.60 -9.22
CA ILE A 6 -32.96 47.38 -9.49
C ILE A 6 -31.67 47.38 -8.68
N SER A 7 -31.45 48.38 -7.82
CA SER A 7 -30.25 48.34 -6.94
C SER A 7 -30.33 47.21 -5.91
N GLY A 8 -29.53 46.17 -6.14
CA GLY A 8 -29.50 44.98 -5.27
C GLY A 8 -29.95 43.70 -5.97
N ILE A 9 -30.26 43.74 -7.24
CA ILE A 9 -30.54 42.57 -8.07
C ILE A 9 -29.30 42.22 -8.91
N ASP A 10 -28.69 41.07 -8.68
CA ASP A 10 -27.52 40.60 -9.44
C ASP A 10 -27.86 40.31 -10.92
N TYR A 11 -28.91 39.54 -11.16
CA TYR A 11 -29.32 39.16 -12.52
C TYR A 11 -30.82 39.09 -12.65
N VAL A 12 -31.31 39.38 -13.86
CA VAL A 12 -32.72 39.26 -14.28
C VAL A 12 -32.78 38.19 -15.36
N PHE A 13 -33.70 37.24 -15.30
CA PHE A 13 -33.84 36.21 -16.29
C PHE A 13 -35.25 36.21 -16.90
N SER A 14 -35.33 35.90 -18.19
CA SER A 14 -36.59 35.72 -18.90
C SER A 14 -36.97 34.24 -18.91
N TRP A 15 -38.14 33.91 -18.38
CA TRP A 15 -38.66 32.55 -18.41
C TRP A 15 -39.19 32.22 -19.81
N LEU A 16 -38.45 31.34 -20.52
CA LEU A 16 -38.76 30.89 -21.89
C LEU A 16 -39.38 29.47 -21.94
N GLY A 17 -39.93 28.98 -20.85
CA GLY A 17 -40.48 27.63 -20.72
C GLY A 17 -39.45 26.50 -20.57
N ASN A 18 -38.20 26.84 -20.33
CA ASN A 18 -37.12 25.85 -20.16
C ASN A 18 -36.73 25.68 -18.68
N VAL A 19 -36.96 24.49 -18.14
CA VAL A 19 -36.63 24.13 -16.75
C VAL A 19 -35.13 24.17 -16.49
N ASP A 20 -34.30 23.90 -17.49
CA ASP A 20 -32.84 23.96 -17.36
C ASP A 20 -32.33 25.36 -17.00
N LEU A 21 -33.16 26.40 -17.15
CA LEU A 21 -32.85 27.78 -16.74
C LEU A 21 -32.61 27.86 -15.22
N LEU A 22 -33.36 27.13 -14.41
CA LEU A 22 -33.14 27.10 -12.94
C LEU A 22 -31.77 26.58 -12.60
N LEU A 23 -31.35 25.48 -13.27
CA LEU A 23 -30.00 24.94 -13.14
C LEU A 23 -28.95 25.98 -13.52
N ALA A 24 -29.14 26.68 -14.63
CA ALA A 24 -28.20 27.72 -15.10
C ALA A 24 -28.08 28.88 -14.12
N ILE A 25 -29.21 29.35 -13.53
CA ILE A 25 -29.20 30.39 -12.52
C ILE A 25 -28.40 29.97 -11.29
N ILE A 26 -28.65 28.77 -10.74
CA ILE A 26 -27.94 28.25 -9.59
C ILE A 26 -26.44 28.18 -9.89
N LYS A 27 -26.07 27.61 -11.05
CA LYS A 27 -24.67 27.44 -11.42
C LYS A 27 -23.95 28.76 -11.69
N LEU A 28 -24.62 29.74 -12.28
CA LEU A 28 -24.04 31.08 -12.48
C LEU A 28 -23.76 31.77 -11.14
N LEU A 29 -24.67 31.67 -10.16
CA LEU A 29 -24.47 32.22 -8.82
C LEU A 29 -23.35 31.50 -8.08
N GLU A 30 -23.32 30.16 -8.14
CA GLU A 30 -22.22 29.36 -7.59
C GLU A 30 -20.88 29.77 -8.20
N ASP A 31 -20.80 29.94 -9.51
CA ASP A 31 -19.59 30.34 -10.20
C ASP A 31 -19.12 31.73 -9.79
N LYS A 32 -20.04 32.71 -9.68
CA LYS A 32 -19.75 34.07 -9.21
C LYS A 32 -19.23 34.07 -7.77
N MET A 33 -19.87 33.31 -6.87
CA MET A 33 -19.53 33.27 -5.45
C MET A 33 -18.17 32.59 -5.20
N ASN A 34 -17.80 31.60 -5.99
CA ASN A 34 -16.59 30.79 -5.79
C ASN A 34 -15.45 31.17 -6.74
N ALA A 35 -15.63 32.12 -7.66
CA ALA A 35 -14.64 32.45 -8.70
C ALA A 35 -13.26 32.78 -8.11
N ASP A 36 -13.20 33.57 -7.04
CA ASP A 36 -11.93 34.00 -6.44
C ASP A 36 -11.12 32.80 -5.92
N ASN A 37 -11.75 31.88 -5.19
CA ASN A 37 -11.08 30.70 -4.71
C ASN A 37 -10.78 29.73 -5.84
N ASP A 38 -11.77 29.37 -6.64
CA ASP A 38 -11.65 28.29 -7.61
C ASP A 38 -10.73 28.64 -8.78
N VAL A 39 -10.74 29.89 -9.22
CA VAL A 39 -9.93 30.34 -10.37
C VAL A 39 -8.53 30.75 -9.92
N LEU A 40 -8.42 31.62 -8.91
CA LEU A 40 -7.11 32.18 -8.53
C LEU A 40 -6.26 31.24 -7.68
N GLU A 41 -6.89 30.45 -6.79
CA GLU A 41 -6.15 29.55 -5.88
C GLU A 41 -6.03 28.11 -6.44
N VAL A 42 -7.08 27.61 -7.10
CA VAL A 42 -7.10 26.22 -7.60
C VAL A 42 -6.67 26.14 -9.07
N GLY A 43 -6.78 27.22 -9.85
CA GLY A 43 -6.44 27.23 -11.28
C GLY A 43 -7.56 26.77 -12.20
N VAL A 44 -8.81 26.73 -11.71
CA VAL A 44 -9.97 26.40 -12.54
C VAL A 44 -10.11 27.46 -13.63
N GLN A 45 -10.39 27.02 -14.84
CA GLN A 45 -10.51 27.91 -15.99
C GLN A 45 -11.88 28.58 -16.03
N MET A 46 -11.95 29.71 -16.75
CA MET A 46 -13.13 30.54 -16.88
C MET A 46 -13.56 30.72 -18.34
N ILE A 47 -14.85 30.75 -18.57
CA ILE A 47 -15.47 31.17 -19.82
C ILE A 47 -16.21 32.48 -19.53
N LEU A 48 -15.87 33.53 -20.26
CA LEU A 48 -16.54 34.81 -20.17
C LEU A 48 -17.62 34.90 -21.23
N LEU A 49 -18.87 35.12 -20.82
CA LEU A 49 -20.01 35.41 -21.68
C LEU A 49 -20.34 36.90 -21.54
N VAL A 50 -20.27 37.65 -22.67
CA VAL A 50 -20.62 39.06 -22.73
C VAL A 50 -21.92 39.23 -23.51
N GLU A 51 -23.02 39.55 -22.81
CA GLU A 51 -24.36 39.64 -23.41
C GLU A 51 -25.27 40.52 -22.55
N ASP A 52 -25.79 41.59 -23.06
CA ASP A 52 -26.68 42.52 -22.34
C ASP A 52 -28.15 42.18 -22.45
N SER A 53 -28.54 41.37 -23.46
CA SER A 53 -29.94 40.99 -23.71
C SER A 53 -30.38 39.89 -22.76
N VAL A 54 -31.28 40.23 -21.84
CA VAL A 54 -31.91 39.29 -20.91
C VAL A 54 -32.45 38.04 -21.59
N ARG A 55 -33.04 38.21 -22.79
CA ARG A 55 -33.60 37.11 -23.59
C ARG A 55 -32.52 36.16 -24.10
N PHE A 56 -31.43 36.72 -24.62
CA PHE A 56 -30.37 35.89 -25.21
C PHE A 56 -29.58 35.14 -24.15
N TYR A 57 -29.06 35.79 -23.09
CA TYR A 57 -28.31 35.04 -22.08
C TYR A 57 -29.20 34.04 -21.31
N SER A 58 -30.51 34.32 -21.12
CA SER A 58 -31.46 33.35 -20.55
C SER A 58 -31.67 32.11 -21.45
N SER A 59 -31.45 32.25 -22.77
CA SER A 59 -31.51 31.12 -23.71
C SER A 59 -30.19 30.37 -23.81
N ILE A 60 -29.05 31.04 -23.77
CA ILE A 60 -27.72 30.47 -24.02
C ILE A 60 -27.18 29.74 -22.75
N LEU A 61 -27.31 30.34 -21.58
CA LEU A 61 -26.74 29.79 -20.33
C LEU A 61 -27.20 28.35 -20.00
N PRO A 62 -28.49 27.97 -20.17
CA PRO A 62 -28.92 26.60 -19.98
C PRO A 62 -28.18 25.60 -20.88
N HIS A 63 -27.99 25.96 -22.16
CA HIS A 63 -27.28 25.13 -23.12
C HIS A 63 -25.79 25.04 -22.81
N LEU A 64 -25.16 26.14 -22.42
CA LEU A 64 -23.75 26.20 -22.06
C LEU A 64 -23.48 25.36 -20.81
N TYR A 65 -24.28 25.51 -19.73
CA TYR A 65 -24.09 24.71 -18.51
C TYR A 65 -24.38 23.25 -18.75
N LYS A 66 -25.39 22.91 -19.53
CA LYS A 66 -25.69 21.51 -19.86
C LYS A 66 -24.55 20.86 -20.66
N PHE A 67 -23.94 21.60 -21.58
CA PHE A 67 -22.75 21.18 -22.31
C PHE A 67 -21.58 20.96 -21.37
N LEU A 68 -21.22 21.94 -20.51
CA LEU A 68 -20.10 21.86 -19.58
C LEU A 68 -20.26 20.72 -18.58
N LEU A 69 -21.45 20.53 -18.02
CA LEU A 69 -21.74 19.45 -17.10
C LEU A 69 -21.62 18.06 -17.76
N LYS A 70 -22.09 17.96 -19.03
CA LYS A 70 -21.95 16.74 -19.82
C LYS A 70 -20.46 16.41 -20.05
N GLN A 71 -19.68 17.38 -20.50
CA GLN A 71 -18.25 17.19 -20.75
C GLN A 71 -17.49 16.86 -19.48
N SER A 72 -17.74 17.55 -18.37
CA SER A 72 -17.12 17.22 -17.07
C SER A 72 -17.48 15.82 -16.59
N LYS A 73 -18.71 15.37 -16.85
CA LYS A 73 -19.13 13.99 -16.53
C LYS A 73 -18.40 12.97 -17.43
N GLU A 74 -18.23 13.25 -18.72
CA GLU A 74 -17.46 12.39 -19.63
C GLU A 74 -16.00 12.29 -19.17
N PHE A 75 -15.34 13.41 -18.86
CA PHE A 75 -13.96 13.41 -18.35
C PHE A 75 -13.82 12.79 -16.95
N SER A 76 -14.84 12.91 -16.10
CA SER A 76 -14.84 12.26 -14.80
C SER A 76 -14.81 10.73 -14.89
N THR A 77 -15.23 10.17 -16.02
CA THR A 77 -15.14 8.72 -16.24
C THR A 77 -13.72 8.21 -16.36
N GLU A 78 -12.73 9.06 -16.65
CA GLU A 78 -11.31 8.74 -16.65
C GLU A 78 -10.68 8.76 -15.23
N ALA A 79 -11.45 9.15 -14.22
CA ALA A 79 -10.96 9.23 -12.84
C ALA A 79 -10.75 7.84 -12.24
N LEU A 80 -9.76 7.73 -11.36
CA LEU A 80 -9.34 6.48 -10.75
C LEU A 80 -10.34 5.95 -9.71
N ASN A 81 -11.09 6.85 -9.06
CA ASN A 81 -12.11 6.51 -8.06
C ASN A 81 -13.20 7.60 -7.96
N GLU A 82 -14.21 7.37 -7.13
CA GLU A 82 -15.36 8.29 -6.96
C GLU A 82 -14.94 9.66 -6.40
N HIS A 83 -13.95 9.71 -5.52
CA HIS A 83 -13.46 10.96 -4.98
C HIS A 83 -12.83 11.83 -6.07
N GLU A 84 -11.98 11.25 -6.90
CA GLU A 84 -11.41 11.95 -8.05
C GLU A 84 -12.47 12.38 -9.06
N GLN A 85 -13.50 11.54 -9.27
CA GLN A 85 -14.65 11.93 -10.11
C GLN A 85 -15.31 13.21 -9.60
N MET A 86 -15.56 13.30 -8.29
CA MET A 86 -16.15 14.51 -7.69
C MET A 86 -15.23 15.71 -7.83
N LEU A 87 -13.91 15.54 -7.65
CA LEU A 87 -12.94 16.63 -7.82
C LEU A 87 -12.91 17.14 -9.26
N ARG A 88 -12.92 16.26 -10.26
CA ARG A 88 -12.99 16.64 -11.68
C ARG A 88 -14.29 17.35 -12.04
N MET A 89 -15.41 16.92 -11.49
CA MET A 89 -16.69 17.61 -11.68
C MET A 89 -16.72 19.02 -11.08
N ARG A 90 -16.04 19.24 -9.94
CA ARG A 90 -15.87 20.56 -9.32
C ARG A 90 -14.90 21.45 -10.11
N GLY A 91 -13.91 20.86 -10.77
CA GLY A 91 -12.91 21.52 -11.61
C GLY A 91 -13.44 21.94 -13.00
N ARG A 92 -14.76 21.87 -13.26
CA ARG A 92 -15.34 22.35 -14.50
C ARG A 92 -15.07 23.84 -14.71
N PRO A 93 -14.88 24.32 -15.94
CA PRO A 93 -14.75 25.75 -16.19
C PRO A 93 -15.92 26.55 -15.62
N LYS A 94 -15.62 27.69 -15.00
CA LYS A 94 -16.60 28.64 -14.48
C LYS A 94 -17.13 29.52 -15.59
N VAL A 95 -18.38 29.92 -15.51
CA VAL A 95 -18.98 30.87 -16.46
C VAL A 95 -19.25 32.18 -15.73
N MET A 96 -18.71 33.28 -16.27
CA MET A 96 -19.03 34.61 -15.80
C MET A 96 -19.79 35.37 -16.87
N LEU A 97 -20.88 36.03 -16.48
CA LEU A 97 -21.71 36.86 -17.35
C LEU A 97 -21.39 38.34 -17.14
N ALA A 98 -20.96 39.03 -18.18
CA ALA A 98 -20.83 40.47 -18.24
C ALA A 98 -21.94 41.06 -19.13
N ARG A 99 -22.49 42.22 -18.76
CA ARG A 99 -23.59 42.88 -19.45
C ARG A 99 -23.18 44.17 -20.13
N ASP A 100 -21.95 44.61 -19.89
CA ASP A 100 -21.38 45.78 -20.54
C ASP A 100 -19.88 45.62 -20.70
N TYR A 101 -19.25 46.57 -21.37
CA TYR A 101 -17.81 46.58 -21.64
C TYR A 101 -16.95 46.65 -20.36
N GLU A 102 -17.38 47.46 -19.40
CA GLU A 102 -16.68 47.69 -18.15
C GLU A 102 -16.70 46.44 -17.26
N GLU A 103 -17.84 45.76 -17.16
CA GLU A 103 -17.94 44.46 -16.49
C GLU A 103 -17.01 43.43 -17.14
N ALA A 104 -17.04 43.35 -18.50
CA ALA A 104 -16.19 42.40 -19.23
C ALA A 104 -14.69 42.64 -19.02
N MET A 105 -14.28 43.92 -19.04
CA MET A 105 -12.91 44.30 -18.76
C MET A 105 -12.48 44.00 -17.33
N ALA A 106 -13.30 44.34 -16.35
CA ALA A 106 -13.00 44.03 -14.94
C ALA A 106 -12.83 42.53 -14.67
N ILE A 107 -13.67 41.69 -15.29
CA ILE A 107 -13.55 40.22 -15.19
C ILE A 107 -12.26 39.75 -15.87
N TYR A 108 -11.94 40.30 -17.07
CA TYR A 108 -10.73 39.92 -17.78
C TYR A 108 -9.45 40.35 -17.07
N GLU A 109 -9.40 41.57 -16.54
CA GLU A 109 -8.27 42.07 -15.75
C GLU A 109 -8.01 41.21 -14.54
N LYS A 110 -9.06 40.71 -13.90
CA LYS A 110 -8.92 39.89 -12.70
C LYS A 110 -8.57 38.41 -13.03
N PHE A 111 -9.14 37.81 -14.06
CA PHE A 111 -9.10 36.38 -14.32
C PHE A 111 -8.50 36.01 -15.68
N GLY A 112 -7.96 36.93 -16.44
CA GLY A 112 -7.51 36.74 -17.82
C GLY A 112 -6.49 35.62 -18.01
N ASN A 113 -5.60 35.42 -17.03
CA ASN A 113 -4.61 34.32 -17.04
C ASN A 113 -5.24 32.92 -17.05
N ASN A 114 -6.45 32.81 -16.52
CA ASN A 114 -7.21 31.56 -16.43
C ASN A 114 -8.39 31.54 -17.42
N MET A 115 -8.35 32.34 -18.46
CA MET A 115 -9.42 32.43 -19.44
C MET A 115 -9.31 31.29 -20.47
N LEU A 116 -10.32 30.43 -20.53
CA LEU A 116 -10.40 29.32 -21.51
C LEU A 116 -10.93 29.81 -22.87
N GLY A 117 -11.83 30.78 -22.83
CA GLY A 117 -12.38 31.39 -24.02
C GLY A 117 -13.42 32.44 -23.70
N VAL A 118 -13.75 33.25 -24.69
CA VAL A 118 -14.75 34.36 -24.62
C VAL A 118 -15.85 34.16 -25.64
N ILE A 119 -17.10 34.31 -25.21
CA ILE A 119 -18.27 34.33 -26.02
C ILE A 119 -18.88 35.72 -25.89
N SER A 120 -19.00 36.49 -26.96
CA SER A 120 -19.44 37.88 -26.89
C SER A 120 -20.47 38.26 -27.96
N ASP A 121 -21.45 39.05 -27.58
CA ASP A 121 -22.22 39.77 -28.53
C ASP A 121 -21.35 40.85 -29.23
N VAL A 122 -21.79 41.34 -30.39
CA VAL A 122 -21.17 42.46 -31.09
C VAL A 122 -21.56 43.79 -30.47
N SER A 123 -22.83 43.97 -30.05
CA SER A 123 -23.40 45.27 -29.60
C SER A 123 -23.85 45.18 -28.15
N PHE A 124 -23.22 45.97 -27.29
CA PHE A 124 -23.62 46.16 -25.92
C PHE A 124 -23.15 47.55 -25.38
N LYS A 125 -23.48 47.87 -24.15
CA LYS A 125 -23.10 49.19 -23.55
C LYS A 125 -21.59 49.34 -23.36
N HIS A 126 -21.10 50.54 -23.75
CA HIS A 126 -19.73 51.00 -23.46
C HIS A 126 -19.82 52.47 -23.04
N ASN A 127 -19.23 52.80 -21.87
CA ASN A 127 -19.36 54.10 -21.24
C ASN A 127 -20.84 54.57 -21.06
N GLY A 128 -21.71 53.63 -20.68
CA GLY A 128 -23.09 53.84 -20.40
C GLY A 128 -24.01 54.06 -21.64
N THR A 129 -23.44 54.02 -22.84
CA THR A 129 -24.19 54.14 -24.12
C THR A 129 -24.07 52.87 -24.96
N ASN A 130 -25.10 52.56 -25.75
CA ASN A 130 -25.05 51.40 -26.65
C ASN A 130 -24.02 51.63 -27.75
N ASP A 131 -23.05 50.73 -27.88
CA ASP A 131 -21.98 50.74 -28.89
C ASP A 131 -22.15 49.52 -29.79
N ALA A 132 -22.47 49.75 -31.04
CA ALA A 132 -22.74 48.70 -32.07
C ALA A 132 -21.51 47.82 -32.39
N GLN A 133 -20.32 48.21 -31.95
CA GLN A 133 -19.05 47.52 -32.18
C GLN A 133 -18.31 47.22 -30.89
N ALA A 134 -18.95 47.28 -29.73
CA ALA A 134 -18.31 47.06 -28.43
C ALA A 134 -17.62 45.69 -28.38
N GLY A 135 -18.24 44.61 -28.85
CA GLY A 135 -17.69 43.28 -28.88
C GLY A 135 -16.48 43.13 -29.80
N ILE A 136 -16.48 43.81 -30.93
CA ILE A 136 -15.33 43.82 -31.85
C ILE A 136 -14.15 44.55 -31.22
N LYS A 137 -14.40 45.72 -30.56
CA LYS A 137 -13.36 46.47 -29.83
C LYS A 137 -12.76 45.61 -28.70
N PHE A 138 -13.64 44.94 -27.94
CA PHE A 138 -13.21 44.04 -26.88
C PHE A 138 -12.38 42.85 -27.44
N ALA A 139 -12.81 42.25 -28.53
CA ALA A 139 -12.09 41.17 -29.18
C ALA A 139 -10.68 41.60 -29.65
N HIS A 140 -10.56 42.77 -30.25
CA HIS A 140 -9.26 43.33 -30.62
C HIS A 140 -8.34 43.60 -29.40
N PHE A 141 -8.91 44.06 -28.28
CA PHE A 141 -8.16 44.23 -27.05
C PHE A 141 -7.66 42.86 -26.55
N LEU A 142 -8.54 41.85 -26.50
CA LEU A 142 -8.18 40.49 -26.04
C LEU A 142 -7.07 39.89 -26.91
N ARG A 143 -7.17 40.05 -28.24
CA ARG A 143 -6.19 39.53 -29.19
C ARG A 143 -4.80 40.14 -29.04
N LYS A 144 -4.72 41.39 -28.56
CA LYS A 144 -3.43 42.04 -28.22
C LYS A 144 -2.81 41.47 -26.95
N GLN A 145 -3.63 41.04 -25.99
CA GLN A 145 -3.17 40.47 -24.71
C GLN A 145 -2.80 38.99 -24.85
N ASP A 146 -3.66 38.23 -25.54
CA ASP A 146 -3.45 36.81 -25.82
C ASP A 146 -3.80 36.52 -27.29
N PRO A 147 -2.76 36.34 -28.16
CA PRO A 147 -2.97 36.06 -29.58
C PRO A 147 -3.73 34.76 -29.87
N PHE A 148 -3.79 33.84 -28.91
CA PHE A 148 -4.36 32.51 -29.11
C PHE A 148 -5.65 32.26 -28.33
N LEU A 149 -6.14 33.23 -27.55
CA LEU A 149 -7.38 33.11 -26.81
C LEU A 149 -8.56 32.87 -27.78
N PRO A 150 -9.34 31.77 -27.66
CA PRO A 150 -10.51 31.57 -28.49
C PRO A 150 -11.60 32.58 -28.21
N ILE A 151 -12.08 33.23 -29.25
CA ILE A 151 -13.11 34.25 -29.20
C ILE A 151 -14.25 33.85 -30.13
N ILE A 152 -15.45 33.63 -29.58
CA ILE A 152 -16.67 33.39 -30.29
C ILE A 152 -17.49 34.68 -30.28
N ILE A 153 -17.88 35.17 -31.45
CA ILE A 153 -18.75 36.34 -31.61
C ILE A 153 -20.12 35.89 -32.11
N GLU A 154 -21.13 36.26 -31.35
CA GLU A 154 -22.53 36.04 -31.70
C GLU A 154 -23.16 37.33 -32.24
N SER A 155 -23.80 37.27 -33.39
CA SER A 155 -24.52 38.43 -33.97
C SER A 155 -25.75 38.00 -34.72
N SER A 156 -26.78 38.86 -34.74
CA SER A 156 -27.96 38.74 -35.59
C SER A 156 -27.72 39.28 -37.02
N GLU A 157 -26.62 39.99 -37.24
CA GLU A 157 -26.22 40.60 -38.50
C GLU A 157 -25.10 39.78 -39.15
N SER A 158 -25.37 39.13 -40.28
CA SER A 158 -24.38 38.28 -40.97
C SER A 158 -23.21 39.06 -41.57
N GLU A 159 -23.34 40.37 -41.77
CA GLU A 159 -22.25 41.22 -42.25
C GLU A 159 -21.09 41.31 -41.25
N ASN A 160 -21.37 41.17 -39.97
CA ASN A 160 -20.37 41.15 -38.90
C ASN A 160 -19.38 39.95 -39.00
N ALA A 161 -19.70 38.92 -39.79
CA ALA A 161 -18.80 37.80 -40.04
C ALA A 161 -17.44 38.25 -40.63
N ASN A 162 -17.44 39.25 -41.48
CA ASN A 162 -16.20 39.77 -42.08
C ASN A 162 -15.31 40.45 -41.01
N LEU A 163 -15.89 41.17 -40.07
CA LEU A 163 -15.15 41.84 -38.99
C LEU A 163 -14.54 40.84 -38.02
N VAL A 164 -15.17 39.68 -37.88
CA VAL A 164 -14.68 38.61 -36.98
C VAL A 164 -13.45 37.92 -37.57
N HIS A 165 -13.34 37.83 -38.92
CA HIS A 165 -12.16 37.29 -39.60
C HIS A 165 -10.89 38.13 -39.36
N ASP A 166 -11.02 39.46 -39.16
CA ASP A 166 -9.90 40.37 -38.99
C ASP A 166 -9.05 40.05 -37.73
N PHE A 167 -9.60 39.37 -36.75
CA PHE A 167 -8.91 38.96 -35.54
C PHE A 167 -8.92 37.43 -35.27
N ASP A 168 -9.17 36.62 -36.33
CA ASP A 168 -9.23 35.17 -36.25
C ASP A 168 -10.23 34.67 -35.18
N GLY A 169 -11.44 35.29 -35.22
CA GLY A 169 -12.56 34.92 -34.34
C GLY A 169 -13.48 33.92 -34.98
N ILE A 170 -14.42 33.41 -34.23
CA ILE A 170 -15.44 32.44 -34.66
C ILE A 170 -16.79 33.16 -34.67
N PHE A 171 -17.44 33.24 -35.83
CA PHE A 171 -18.74 33.86 -35.94
C PHE A 171 -19.89 32.87 -35.80
N LEU A 172 -20.92 33.22 -34.99
CA LEU A 172 -22.17 32.46 -34.85
C LEU A 172 -23.38 33.39 -35.11
N ASP A 173 -24.30 32.94 -35.96
CA ASP A 173 -25.53 33.65 -36.24
C ASP A 173 -26.57 33.44 -35.14
N LYS A 174 -26.94 34.50 -34.40
CA LYS A 174 -27.96 34.48 -33.34
C LYS A 174 -29.34 34.09 -33.81
N ASN A 175 -29.66 34.28 -35.09
CA ASN A 175 -30.96 33.95 -35.67
C ASN A 175 -31.06 32.46 -36.09
N SER A 176 -29.94 31.74 -36.04
CA SER A 176 -29.91 30.31 -36.40
C SER A 176 -30.70 29.48 -35.39
N LYS A 177 -31.66 28.68 -35.91
CA LYS A 177 -32.34 27.67 -35.07
C LYS A 177 -31.39 26.59 -34.51
N LYS A 178 -30.20 26.51 -35.06
CA LYS A 178 -29.15 25.57 -34.66
C LYS A 178 -28.10 26.19 -33.71
N LEU A 179 -28.28 27.49 -33.34
CA LEU A 179 -27.29 28.21 -32.49
C LEU A 179 -26.78 27.39 -31.31
N PRO A 180 -27.60 26.70 -30.47
CA PRO A 180 -27.11 25.92 -29.36
C PRO A 180 -26.21 24.76 -29.80
N VAL A 181 -26.46 24.14 -30.93
CA VAL A 181 -25.67 23.05 -31.50
C VAL A 181 -24.37 23.57 -32.07
N ASP A 182 -24.41 24.68 -32.77
CA ASP A 182 -23.26 25.30 -33.42
C ASP A 182 -22.33 25.91 -32.37
N LEU A 183 -22.86 26.51 -31.29
CA LEU A 183 -22.13 26.97 -30.13
C LEU A 183 -21.41 25.80 -29.44
N GLY A 184 -22.11 24.70 -29.18
CA GLY A 184 -21.51 23.50 -28.59
C GLY A 184 -20.37 22.93 -29.45
N LYS A 185 -20.50 22.92 -30.78
CA LYS A 185 -19.43 22.51 -31.71
C LYS A 185 -18.23 23.48 -31.68
N ALA A 186 -18.50 24.80 -31.66
CA ALA A 186 -17.47 25.82 -31.60
C ALA A 186 -16.65 25.72 -30.29
N ILE A 187 -17.33 25.55 -29.15
CA ILE A 187 -16.69 25.34 -27.85
C ILE A 187 -15.89 24.03 -27.83
N MET A 188 -16.51 22.93 -28.33
CA MET A 188 -15.82 21.61 -28.39
C MET A 188 -14.50 21.72 -29.13
N LYS A 189 -14.51 22.37 -30.30
CA LYS A 189 -13.33 22.45 -31.18
C LYS A 189 -12.28 23.40 -30.67
N ASN A 190 -12.66 24.57 -30.11
CA ASN A 190 -11.71 25.67 -29.89
C ASN A 190 -11.35 25.88 -28.41
N PHE A 191 -12.18 25.41 -27.45
CA PHE A 191 -11.91 25.56 -26.00
C PHE A 191 -11.26 24.31 -25.41
N GLY A 192 -10.80 23.37 -26.24
CA GLY A 192 -10.05 22.19 -25.83
C GLY A 192 -10.88 21.03 -25.28
N PHE A 193 -12.21 21.03 -25.50
CA PHE A 193 -13.07 19.91 -25.13
C PHE A 193 -13.00 18.77 -26.18
N GLY A 194 -13.46 17.56 -25.79
CA GLY A 194 -13.42 16.38 -26.67
C GLY A 194 -12.00 15.82 -26.85
N ASP A 195 -11.82 14.95 -27.86
CA ASP A 195 -10.50 14.42 -28.21
C ASP A 195 -9.58 15.53 -28.71
N PHE A 196 -8.27 15.42 -28.45
CA PHE A 196 -7.29 16.32 -29.01
C PHE A 196 -6.92 15.86 -30.42
N VAL A 197 -7.31 16.66 -31.41
CA VAL A 197 -7.03 16.38 -32.81
C VAL A 197 -5.82 17.19 -33.25
N MET A 198 -4.72 16.53 -33.54
CA MET A 198 -3.55 17.14 -34.14
C MET A 198 -3.72 17.17 -35.65
N ASN A 199 -3.65 18.36 -36.19
CA ASN A 199 -3.71 18.59 -37.63
C ASN A 199 -2.34 18.99 -38.20
N ASP A 200 -2.13 18.68 -39.46
CA ASP A 200 -1.02 19.23 -40.24
C ASP A 200 -1.23 20.73 -40.39
N PRO A 201 -0.32 21.60 -39.95
CA PRO A 201 -0.48 23.04 -40.03
C PRO A 201 -0.54 23.58 -41.45
N ASN A 202 -0.08 22.83 -42.45
CA ASN A 202 -0.03 23.25 -43.88
C ASN A 202 -1.27 22.79 -44.65
N THR A 203 -1.74 21.56 -44.38
CA THR A 203 -2.88 20.95 -45.11
C THR A 203 -4.18 21.00 -44.33
N GLY A 204 -4.13 21.14 -43.01
CA GLY A 204 -5.29 21.06 -42.11
C GLY A 204 -5.86 19.65 -41.94
N GLU A 205 -5.18 18.62 -42.49
CA GLU A 205 -5.60 17.22 -42.35
C GLU A 205 -5.27 16.68 -40.98
N GLU A 206 -6.12 15.79 -40.46
CA GLU A 206 -5.91 15.13 -39.18
C GLU A 206 -4.73 14.15 -39.28
N ILE A 207 -3.71 14.34 -38.42
CA ILE A 207 -2.55 13.46 -38.34
C ILE A 207 -2.83 12.38 -37.31
N ILE A 208 -3.28 12.77 -36.11
CA ILE A 208 -3.51 11.87 -35.00
C ILE A 208 -4.62 12.41 -34.08
N ARG A 209 -5.40 11.50 -33.50
CA ARG A 209 -6.46 11.80 -32.55
C ARG A 209 -6.14 11.19 -31.20
N ILE A 210 -5.99 12.03 -30.19
CA ILE A 210 -5.57 11.68 -28.82
C ILE A 210 -6.75 11.80 -27.88
N LYS A 211 -7.11 10.72 -27.22
CA LYS A 211 -8.29 10.63 -26.34
C LYS A 211 -7.96 10.84 -24.86
N SER A 212 -6.78 10.48 -24.43
CA SER A 212 -6.36 10.50 -23.03
C SER A 212 -4.89 10.93 -22.87
N LEU A 213 -4.49 11.22 -21.63
CA LEU A 213 -3.09 11.52 -21.34
C LEU A 213 -2.17 10.31 -21.55
N LYS A 214 -2.70 9.09 -21.40
CA LYS A 214 -1.98 7.85 -21.74
C LYS A 214 -1.71 7.78 -23.24
N ASP A 215 -2.75 8.03 -24.01
CA ASP A 215 -2.69 8.04 -25.48
C ASP A 215 -1.70 9.10 -26.00
N MET A 216 -1.68 10.29 -25.37
CA MET A 216 -0.65 11.31 -25.65
C MET A 216 0.76 10.80 -25.38
N GLN A 217 0.98 10.12 -24.26
CA GLN A 217 2.28 9.55 -23.93
C GLN A 217 2.73 8.50 -24.94
N ASP A 218 1.82 7.63 -25.35
CA ASP A 218 2.13 6.52 -26.25
C ASP A 218 2.52 7.01 -27.65
N HIS A 219 1.95 8.13 -28.10
CA HIS A 219 2.14 8.68 -29.45
C HIS A 219 3.03 9.92 -29.55
N ILE A 220 3.52 10.49 -28.44
CA ILE A 220 4.25 11.78 -28.45
C ILE A 220 5.48 11.79 -29.38
N PHE A 221 6.17 10.65 -29.55
CA PHE A 221 7.34 10.51 -30.39
C PHE A 221 6.99 10.32 -31.88
N GLU A 222 5.75 9.97 -32.21
CA GLU A 222 5.26 9.80 -33.56
C GLU A 222 4.76 11.14 -34.19
N ILE A 223 4.51 12.16 -33.34
CA ILE A 223 3.99 13.47 -33.76
C ILE A 223 5.05 14.19 -34.62
N PRO A 224 4.73 14.69 -35.83
CA PRO A 224 5.62 15.51 -36.63
C PRO A 224 6.06 16.79 -35.90
N ALA A 225 7.29 17.25 -36.15
CA ALA A 225 7.87 18.42 -35.47
C ALA A 225 7.05 19.70 -35.74
N GLU A 226 6.59 19.88 -36.96
CA GLU A 226 5.78 21.04 -37.38
C GLU A 226 4.42 21.07 -36.66
N ALA A 227 3.74 19.93 -36.53
CA ALA A 227 2.48 19.83 -35.84
C ALA A 227 2.66 20.08 -34.33
N LEU A 228 3.69 19.48 -33.70
CA LEU A 228 3.98 19.71 -32.28
C LEU A 228 4.28 21.20 -32.02
N HIS A 229 5.11 21.81 -32.86
CA HIS A 229 5.44 23.23 -32.77
C HIS A 229 4.18 24.12 -32.87
N TYR A 230 3.34 23.88 -33.86
CA TYR A 230 2.10 24.61 -34.05
C TYR A 230 1.19 24.55 -32.82
N HIS A 231 0.85 23.34 -32.37
CA HIS A 231 -0.08 23.12 -31.27
C HIS A 231 0.48 23.51 -29.89
N ALA A 232 1.80 23.43 -29.70
CA ALA A 232 2.44 23.93 -28.49
C ALA A 232 2.46 25.46 -28.46
N SER A 233 2.78 26.11 -29.59
CA SER A 233 2.84 27.58 -29.70
C SER A 233 1.47 28.23 -29.58
N SER A 234 0.40 27.59 -30.05
CA SER A 234 -0.98 28.08 -29.98
C SER A 234 -1.71 27.73 -28.66
N ASN A 235 -1.03 27.14 -27.69
CA ASN A 235 -1.57 26.70 -26.40
C ASN A 235 -2.68 25.63 -26.50
N ASP A 236 -2.82 24.92 -27.60
CA ASP A 236 -3.88 23.94 -27.82
C ASP A 236 -3.76 22.76 -26.85
N ILE A 237 -2.53 22.27 -26.64
CA ILE A 237 -2.25 21.15 -25.73
C ILE A 237 -2.60 21.55 -24.29
N SER A 238 -2.17 22.73 -23.83
CA SER A 238 -2.48 23.20 -22.47
C SER A 238 -3.98 23.44 -22.28
N ARG A 239 -4.68 24.02 -23.27
CA ARG A 239 -6.15 24.18 -23.23
C ARG A 239 -6.89 22.85 -23.10
N TRP A 240 -6.47 21.84 -23.87
CA TRP A 240 -7.03 20.50 -23.79
C TRP A 240 -6.85 19.87 -22.40
N LEU A 241 -5.71 20.08 -21.75
CA LEU A 241 -5.44 19.63 -20.38
C LEU A 241 -6.26 20.44 -19.34
N TYR A 242 -6.38 21.75 -19.53
CA TYR A 242 -7.19 22.60 -18.65
C TYR A 242 -8.68 22.23 -18.68
N SER A 243 -9.23 21.92 -19.85
CA SER A 243 -10.63 21.51 -19.98
C SER A 243 -10.94 20.21 -19.21
N ARG A 244 -9.91 19.38 -18.95
CA ARG A 244 -9.96 18.13 -18.21
C ARG A 244 -9.59 18.26 -16.73
N ALA A 245 -9.48 19.50 -16.24
CA ALA A 245 -9.04 19.79 -14.85
C ALA A 245 -7.66 19.21 -14.50
N MET A 246 -6.75 19.13 -15.48
CA MET A 246 -5.36 18.68 -15.29
C MET A 246 -4.43 19.91 -15.11
N PHE A 247 -4.79 20.80 -14.16
CA PHE A 247 -4.19 22.14 -14.01
C PHE A 247 -2.66 22.13 -13.84
N PRO A 248 -2.04 21.29 -12.98
CA PRO A 248 -0.58 21.36 -12.75
C PRO A 248 0.23 21.08 -14.02
N ILE A 249 -0.14 20.08 -14.82
CA ILE A 249 0.58 19.77 -16.04
C ILE A 249 0.25 20.77 -17.17
N ALA A 250 -0.99 21.25 -17.22
CA ALA A 250 -1.40 22.26 -18.19
C ALA A 250 -0.60 23.57 -18.02
N GLU A 251 -0.41 24.00 -16.75
CA GLU A 251 0.34 25.23 -16.44
C GLU A 251 1.82 25.13 -16.86
N VAL A 252 2.45 23.97 -16.57
CA VAL A 252 3.85 23.76 -16.97
C VAL A 252 3.99 23.75 -18.49
N ILE A 253 3.10 23.04 -19.20
CA ILE A 253 3.14 22.98 -20.67
C ILE A 253 2.86 24.35 -21.32
N LYS A 254 1.95 25.15 -20.78
CA LYS A 254 1.61 26.50 -21.27
C LYS A 254 2.83 27.42 -21.36
N HIS A 255 3.78 27.30 -20.45
CA HIS A 255 4.99 28.10 -20.40
C HIS A 255 6.16 27.55 -21.23
N HIS A 256 6.04 26.34 -21.78
CA HIS A 256 7.10 25.73 -22.61
C HIS A 256 6.79 25.94 -24.09
N ARG A 257 7.50 26.91 -24.66
CA ARG A 257 7.50 27.21 -26.09
C ARG A 257 8.87 26.90 -26.66
N PHE A 258 8.95 26.54 -27.90
CA PHE A 258 10.21 26.38 -28.63
C PHE A 258 10.12 27.11 -29.95
N ASP A 259 11.24 27.78 -30.31
CA ASP A 259 11.30 28.70 -31.47
C ASP A 259 11.81 28.03 -32.74
N SER A 260 12.48 26.87 -32.61
CA SER A 260 13.08 26.12 -33.71
C SER A 260 12.58 24.67 -33.76
N LEU A 261 12.31 24.17 -34.97
CA LEU A 261 11.92 22.76 -35.16
C LEU A 261 13.01 21.76 -34.72
N ASP A 262 14.29 22.22 -34.67
CA ASP A 262 15.41 21.40 -34.21
C ASP A 262 15.29 21.04 -32.71
N GLU A 263 14.53 21.80 -31.93
CA GLU A 263 14.25 21.55 -30.50
C GLU A 263 13.17 20.47 -30.28
N ALA A 264 12.42 20.08 -31.33
CA ALA A 264 11.31 19.15 -31.20
C ALA A 264 11.67 17.81 -30.52
N PRO A 265 12.83 17.19 -30.71
CA PRO A 265 13.19 15.97 -29.96
C PRO A 265 13.30 16.21 -28.46
N ALA A 266 13.90 17.32 -28.03
CA ALA A 266 14.02 17.68 -26.63
C ALA A 266 12.66 18.02 -25.99
N VAL A 267 11.80 18.72 -26.75
CA VAL A 267 10.44 19.07 -26.30
C VAL A 267 9.54 17.82 -26.18
N ARG A 268 9.65 16.87 -27.13
CA ARG A 268 8.95 15.58 -27.01
C ARG A 268 9.38 14.83 -25.75
N GLN A 269 10.67 14.75 -25.51
CA GLN A 269 11.20 14.10 -24.30
C GLN A 269 10.70 14.82 -23.03
N LEU A 270 10.75 16.15 -23.00
CA LEU A 270 10.26 16.94 -21.88
C LEU A 270 8.77 16.68 -21.64
N PHE A 271 7.93 16.72 -22.67
CA PHE A 271 6.50 16.48 -22.54
C PHE A 271 6.22 15.03 -22.10
N PHE A 272 6.94 14.06 -22.64
CA PHE A 272 6.88 12.67 -22.20
C PHE A 272 7.18 12.55 -20.70
N ASP A 273 8.30 13.14 -20.25
CA ASP A 273 8.72 13.08 -18.85
C ASP A 273 7.72 13.78 -17.91
N LEU A 274 7.17 14.92 -18.33
CA LEU A 274 6.11 15.63 -17.58
C LEU A 274 4.84 14.80 -17.47
N ILE A 275 4.42 14.17 -18.57
CA ILE A 275 3.24 13.31 -18.60
C ILE A 275 3.45 12.09 -17.69
N VAL A 276 4.58 11.42 -17.79
CA VAL A 276 4.94 10.26 -16.95
C VAL A 276 4.99 10.67 -15.47
N LYS A 277 5.64 11.79 -15.15
CA LYS A 277 5.70 12.30 -13.76
C LYS A 277 4.32 12.62 -13.21
N TYR A 278 3.49 13.31 -13.99
CA TYR A 278 2.12 13.66 -13.60
C TYR A 278 1.26 12.41 -13.38
N ARG A 279 1.31 11.42 -14.31
CA ARG A 279 0.58 10.15 -14.18
C ARG A 279 1.04 9.35 -12.97
N LYS A 280 2.35 9.25 -12.72
CA LYS A 280 2.89 8.61 -11.51
C LYS A 280 2.39 9.29 -10.23
N MET A 281 2.49 10.63 -10.15
CA MET A 281 1.99 11.39 -8.99
C MET A 281 0.49 11.18 -8.74
N LYS A 282 -0.29 11.13 -9.82
CA LYS A 282 -1.75 10.99 -9.74
C LYS A 282 -2.18 9.62 -9.26
N ASN A 283 -1.48 8.57 -9.69
CA ASN A 283 -1.78 7.18 -9.34
C ASN A 283 -1.32 6.80 -7.93
N ARG A 284 -0.37 7.52 -7.35
CA ARG A 284 0.19 7.22 -6.02
C ARG A 284 -0.77 7.62 -4.90
N GLY A 285 -0.92 6.74 -3.89
CA GLY A 285 -1.79 6.96 -2.72
C GLY A 285 -3.28 7.05 -3.06
N VAL A 286 -3.68 6.42 -4.14
CA VAL A 286 -5.07 6.36 -4.61
C VAL A 286 -5.47 4.89 -4.75
N VAL A 287 -6.53 4.50 -4.05
CA VAL A 287 -7.16 3.19 -4.28
C VAL A 287 -7.96 3.29 -5.58
N ALA A 288 -7.34 2.90 -6.69
CA ALA A 288 -8.00 2.91 -7.99
C ALA A 288 -9.05 1.79 -8.09
N VAL A 289 -10.16 2.04 -8.77
CA VAL A 289 -11.08 0.98 -9.17
C VAL A 289 -10.52 0.34 -10.45
N PHE A 290 -10.19 -0.95 -10.36
CA PHE A 290 -9.67 -1.70 -11.49
C PHE A 290 -10.73 -1.78 -12.61
N LYS A 291 -10.36 -1.36 -13.80
CA LYS A 291 -11.16 -1.52 -15.02
C LYS A 291 -10.21 -1.76 -16.19
N LYS A 292 -10.53 -2.74 -17.04
CA LYS A 292 -9.76 -3.14 -18.22
C LYS A 292 -9.29 -1.94 -19.07
N ASP A 293 -10.23 -1.02 -19.39
CA ASP A 293 -9.95 0.11 -20.28
C ASP A 293 -9.16 1.25 -19.63
N ARG A 294 -8.91 1.19 -18.33
CA ARG A 294 -8.38 2.31 -17.53
C ARG A 294 -7.27 1.94 -16.58
N PHE A 295 -6.88 0.66 -16.55
CA PHE A 295 -5.78 0.26 -15.70
C PHE A 295 -4.49 0.94 -16.17
N ASP A 296 -3.96 1.80 -15.32
CA ASP A 296 -2.75 2.56 -15.61
C ASP A 296 -1.53 1.76 -15.17
N TYR A 297 -0.55 1.62 -16.07
CA TYR A 297 0.74 0.97 -15.76
C TYR A 297 1.43 1.55 -14.52
N TYR A 298 1.17 2.84 -14.21
CA TYR A 298 1.73 3.51 -13.04
C TYR A 298 0.87 3.35 -11.77
N SER A 299 -0.27 2.67 -11.83
CA SER A 299 -1.07 2.38 -10.66
C SER A 299 -0.44 1.27 -9.86
N ASN A 300 -0.01 1.56 -8.63
CA ASN A 300 0.54 0.56 -7.73
C ASN A 300 -0.54 -0.12 -6.88
N PHE A 301 -1.72 0.49 -6.75
CA PHE A 301 -2.78 -0.06 -5.92
C PHE A 301 -4.16 0.09 -6.58
N ALA A 302 -4.83 -1.04 -6.80
CA ALA A 302 -6.19 -1.06 -7.33
C ALA A 302 -7.07 -2.06 -6.58
N ARG A 303 -8.40 -1.89 -6.68
CA ARG A 303 -9.39 -2.82 -6.14
C ARG A 303 -10.37 -3.31 -7.22
N ILE A 304 -10.79 -4.56 -7.09
CA ILE A 304 -11.90 -5.15 -7.82
C ILE A 304 -13.02 -5.44 -6.82
N GLY A 305 -14.22 -4.96 -7.08
CA GLY A 305 -15.36 -5.05 -6.16
C GLY A 305 -15.63 -3.76 -5.39
N GLN A 306 -16.67 -3.78 -4.53
CA GLN A 306 -17.17 -2.64 -3.76
C GLN A 306 -17.06 -2.86 -2.24
N GLY A 307 -16.74 -4.08 -1.82
CA GLY A 307 -16.61 -4.46 -0.42
C GLY A 307 -15.36 -3.91 0.27
N SER A 308 -15.04 -4.47 1.43
CA SER A 308 -13.83 -4.11 2.20
C SER A 308 -12.56 -4.67 1.53
N LEU A 309 -11.46 -3.96 1.72
CA LEU A 309 -10.10 -4.40 1.32
C LEU A 309 -9.49 -5.40 2.33
N GLY A 310 -10.14 -5.62 3.48
CA GLY A 310 -9.55 -6.35 4.60
C GLY A 310 -8.46 -5.57 5.34
N GLY A 311 -7.86 -6.19 6.35
CA GLY A 311 -6.85 -5.54 7.20
C GLY A 311 -5.56 -5.20 6.45
N LYS A 312 -4.90 -6.21 5.87
CA LYS A 312 -3.65 -6.02 5.11
C LYS A 312 -3.84 -5.09 3.91
N GLY A 313 -4.97 -5.21 3.18
CA GLY A 313 -5.27 -4.32 2.03
C GLY A 313 -5.40 -2.85 2.45
N ARG A 314 -6.05 -2.57 3.59
CA ARG A 314 -6.12 -1.21 4.16
C ARG A 314 -4.75 -0.72 4.61
N GLY A 315 -3.93 -1.59 5.21
CA GLY A 315 -2.55 -1.29 5.58
C GLY A 315 -1.70 -0.87 4.38
N LEU A 316 -1.78 -1.59 3.26
CA LEU A 316 -1.06 -1.26 2.01
C LEU A 316 -1.54 0.07 1.40
N ALA A 317 -2.85 0.33 1.38
CA ALA A 317 -3.39 1.61 0.91
C ALA A 317 -2.92 2.78 1.80
N PHE A 318 -2.81 2.55 3.10
CA PHE A 318 -2.27 3.53 4.06
C PHE A 318 -0.78 3.80 3.80
N ILE A 319 0.04 2.76 3.59
CA ILE A 319 1.45 2.90 3.22
C ILE A 319 1.60 3.73 1.94
N ASP A 320 0.82 3.43 0.89
CA ASP A 320 0.88 4.16 -0.37
C ASP A 320 0.53 5.65 -0.19
N SER A 321 -0.41 5.95 0.72
CA SER A 321 -0.72 7.33 1.13
C SER A 321 0.44 8.01 1.87
N ILE A 322 1.15 7.29 2.76
CA ILE A 322 2.35 7.80 3.43
C ILE A 322 3.43 8.14 2.40
N ILE A 323 3.70 7.22 1.47
CA ILE A 323 4.70 7.40 0.42
C ILE A 323 4.36 8.62 -0.45
N LYS A 324 3.07 8.84 -0.78
CA LYS A 324 2.61 10.01 -1.52
C LYS A 324 2.94 11.33 -0.81
N LYS A 325 2.75 11.37 0.51
CA LYS A 325 3.01 12.56 1.32
C LYS A 325 4.51 12.87 1.48
N ASN A 326 5.38 11.90 1.20
CA ASN A 326 6.82 12.01 1.40
C ASN A 326 7.58 11.82 0.07
N PRO A 327 7.77 12.88 -0.75
CA PRO A 327 8.45 12.80 -2.05
C PRO A 327 9.88 12.26 -2.00
N ILE A 328 10.53 12.34 -0.84
CA ILE A 328 11.86 11.75 -0.64
C ILE A 328 11.90 10.24 -0.94
N CYS A 329 10.75 9.55 -0.84
CA CYS A 329 10.62 8.13 -1.17
C CYS A 329 10.94 7.82 -2.64
N ASP A 330 10.90 8.81 -3.54
CA ASP A 330 11.25 8.61 -4.95
C ASP A 330 12.76 8.44 -5.15
N ASN A 331 13.57 9.04 -4.29
CA ASN A 331 15.03 8.92 -4.32
C ASN A 331 15.60 9.17 -2.93
N PHE A 332 15.47 8.16 -2.07
CA PHE A 332 16.03 8.19 -0.72
C PHE A 332 17.47 7.69 -0.76
N GLU A 333 18.45 8.60 -0.80
CA GLU A 333 19.88 8.27 -0.90
C GLU A 333 20.21 7.28 -2.06
N GLY A 334 19.52 7.42 -3.20
CA GLY A 334 19.69 6.53 -4.35
C GLY A 334 18.77 5.31 -4.35
N VAL A 335 17.88 5.17 -3.39
CA VAL A 335 16.91 4.08 -3.28
C VAL A 335 15.48 4.61 -3.43
N THR A 336 14.64 3.89 -4.17
CA THR A 336 13.19 4.16 -4.24
C THR A 336 12.46 3.35 -3.18
N ILE A 337 11.64 4.01 -2.35
CA ILE A 337 10.72 3.37 -1.40
C ILE A 337 9.33 3.33 -2.02
N SER A 338 8.73 2.14 -2.17
CA SER A 338 7.41 1.96 -2.80
C SER A 338 6.67 0.76 -2.20
N ILE A 339 5.42 0.55 -2.62
CA ILE A 339 4.74 -0.74 -2.46
C ILE A 339 4.87 -1.55 -3.77
N PRO A 340 4.85 -2.88 -3.74
CA PRO A 340 4.71 -3.68 -4.95
C PRO A 340 3.35 -3.43 -5.60
N ARG A 341 3.25 -3.63 -6.91
CA ARG A 341 1.96 -3.55 -7.59
C ARG A 341 0.98 -4.53 -6.96
N THR A 342 -0.19 -4.01 -6.60
CA THR A 342 -1.20 -4.72 -5.80
C THR A 342 -2.59 -4.51 -6.37
N VAL A 343 -3.32 -5.60 -6.55
CA VAL A 343 -4.76 -5.58 -6.84
C VAL A 343 -5.48 -6.34 -5.74
N VAL A 344 -6.52 -5.76 -5.17
CA VAL A 344 -7.28 -6.38 -4.08
C VAL A 344 -8.66 -6.77 -4.57
N LEU A 345 -9.00 -8.06 -4.47
CA LEU A 345 -10.37 -8.54 -4.59
C LEU A 345 -11.09 -8.24 -3.28
N CYS A 346 -12.10 -7.37 -3.32
CA CYS A 346 -12.85 -6.98 -2.14
C CYS A 346 -13.73 -8.11 -1.58
N THR A 347 -14.19 -7.96 -0.34
CA THR A 347 -14.98 -9.00 0.36
C THR A 347 -16.30 -9.36 -0.30
N ASP A 348 -16.89 -8.47 -1.11
CA ASP A 348 -18.10 -8.76 -1.89
C ASP A 348 -17.89 -9.85 -2.95
N ILE A 349 -16.66 -9.98 -3.47
CA ILE A 349 -16.29 -11.09 -4.39
C ILE A 349 -16.31 -12.43 -3.66
N PHE A 350 -15.82 -12.46 -2.41
CA PHE A 350 -15.91 -13.64 -1.56
C PHE A 350 -17.36 -14.04 -1.29
N ASP A 351 -18.20 -13.08 -0.89
CA ASP A 351 -19.63 -13.33 -0.64
C ASP A 351 -20.33 -13.88 -1.90
N GLU A 352 -20.05 -13.30 -3.07
CA GLU A 352 -20.59 -13.77 -4.36
C GLU A 352 -20.10 -15.21 -4.67
N PHE A 353 -18.80 -15.48 -4.48
CA PHE A 353 -18.24 -16.80 -4.71
C PHE A 353 -18.85 -17.86 -3.80
N MET A 354 -18.95 -17.60 -2.51
CA MET A 354 -19.51 -18.52 -1.51
C MET A 354 -20.98 -18.82 -1.79
N SER A 355 -21.78 -17.79 -2.08
CA SER A 355 -23.23 -17.94 -2.29
C SER A 355 -23.57 -18.54 -3.65
N SER A 356 -22.85 -18.18 -4.73
CA SER A 356 -23.12 -18.71 -6.08
C SER A 356 -22.81 -20.21 -6.22
N ASN A 357 -21.92 -20.74 -5.37
CA ASN A 357 -21.51 -22.14 -5.39
C ASN A 357 -22.05 -22.96 -4.21
N ASP A 358 -22.87 -22.39 -3.35
CA ASP A 358 -23.42 -23.02 -2.12
C ASP A 358 -22.35 -23.71 -1.25
N LEU A 359 -21.25 -23.00 -0.97
CA LEU A 359 -20.07 -23.60 -0.33
C LEU A 359 -20.15 -23.66 1.20
N TYR A 360 -21.03 -22.87 1.86
CA TYR A 360 -21.09 -22.83 3.32
C TYR A 360 -21.33 -24.18 3.99
N PRO A 361 -22.20 -25.10 3.47
CA PRO A 361 -22.41 -26.39 4.10
C PRO A 361 -21.13 -27.25 4.18
N ILE A 362 -20.28 -27.20 3.14
CA ILE A 362 -18.99 -27.93 3.12
C ILE A 362 -17.95 -27.18 3.95
N ALA A 363 -17.88 -25.88 3.82
CA ALA A 363 -16.92 -25.03 4.49
C ALA A 363 -17.03 -25.13 6.03
N LEU A 364 -18.26 -25.15 6.57
CA LEU A 364 -18.51 -25.24 8.00
C LEU A 364 -18.50 -26.68 8.55
N SER A 365 -18.35 -27.68 7.68
CA SER A 365 -18.29 -29.09 8.09
C SER A 365 -16.97 -29.44 8.80
N ASP A 366 -16.92 -30.61 9.46
CA ASP A 366 -15.70 -31.18 10.06
C ASP A 366 -14.89 -32.04 9.08
N LEU A 367 -15.04 -31.81 7.78
CA LEU A 367 -14.25 -32.51 6.76
C LEU A 367 -12.76 -32.13 6.85
N PRO A 368 -11.85 -33.04 6.43
CA PRO A 368 -10.43 -32.75 6.32
C PRO A 368 -10.18 -31.56 5.36
N ASP A 369 -9.13 -30.77 5.63
CA ASP A 369 -8.78 -29.55 4.89
C ASP A 369 -8.63 -29.80 3.39
N GLU A 370 -8.08 -30.99 2.99
CA GLU A 370 -7.94 -31.40 1.58
C GLU A 370 -9.30 -31.52 0.88
N LYS A 371 -10.33 -31.98 1.59
CA LYS A 371 -11.69 -32.11 1.03
C LYS A 371 -12.37 -30.75 0.89
N ILE A 372 -12.14 -29.86 1.85
CA ILE A 372 -12.61 -28.46 1.77
C ILE A 372 -11.95 -27.79 0.57
N LEU A 373 -10.60 -27.88 0.46
CA LEU A 373 -9.87 -27.32 -0.67
C LEU A 373 -10.36 -27.85 -2.01
N GLN A 374 -10.54 -29.16 -2.16
CA GLN A 374 -11.06 -29.74 -3.40
C GLN A 374 -12.43 -29.19 -3.79
N ALA A 375 -13.35 -29.00 -2.86
CA ALA A 375 -14.65 -28.40 -3.14
C ALA A 375 -14.53 -26.96 -3.66
N PHE A 376 -13.63 -26.17 -3.05
CA PHE A 376 -13.38 -24.79 -3.47
C PHE A 376 -12.70 -24.73 -4.86
N LEU A 377 -11.75 -25.61 -5.14
CA LEU A 377 -11.08 -25.68 -6.46
C LEU A 377 -12.06 -26.02 -7.58
N HIS A 378 -13.07 -26.87 -7.33
CA HIS A 378 -14.12 -27.21 -8.31
C HIS A 378 -15.16 -26.09 -8.49
N ALA A 379 -15.28 -25.17 -7.56
CA ALA A 379 -16.20 -24.04 -7.61
C ALA A 379 -15.76 -23.01 -8.66
N ARG A 380 -16.70 -22.20 -9.15
CA ARG A 380 -16.45 -21.20 -10.20
C ARG A 380 -16.35 -19.80 -9.61
N LEU A 381 -15.26 -19.11 -9.92
CA LEU A 381 -15.17 -17.66 -9.66
C LEU A 381 -16.17 -16.88 -10.55
N PRO A 382 -16.60 -15.69 -10.14
CA PRO A 382 -17.45 -14.83 -10.96
C PRO A 382 -16.83 -14.56 -12.35
N GLU A 383 -17.61 -14.83 -13.43
CA GLU A 383 -17.10 -14.76 -14.82
C GLU A 383 -16.54 -13.39 -15.21
N ARG A 384 -17.08 -12.32 -14.62
CA ARG A 384 -16.60 -10.94 -14.85
C ARG A 384 -15.13 -10.72 -14.48
N LEU A 385 -14.57 -11.53 -13.58
CA LEU A 385 -13.16 -11.44 -13.17
C LEU A 385 -12.19 -11.88 -14.26
N ILE A 386 -12.63 -12.70 -15.20
CA ILE A 386 -11.77 -13.25 -16.26
C ILE A 386 -11.18 -12.13 -17.12
N GLU A 387 -12.02 -11.17 -17.51
CA GLU A 387 -11.57 -10.03 -18.32
C GLU A 387 -10.62 -9.11 -17.53
N ASP A 388 -10.90 -8.91 -16.23
CA ASP A 388 -10.04 -8.13 -15.35
C ASP A 388 -8.68 -8.81 -15.15
N PHE A 389 -8.64 -10.15 -15.01
CA PHE A 389 -7.39 -10.90 -14.89
C PHE A 389 -6.56 -10.89 -16.18
N PHE A 390 -7.20 -11.01 -17.34
CA PHE A 390 -6.46 -10.86 -18.61
C PHE A 390 -5.87 -9.46 -18.77
N ALA A 391 -6.59 -8.43 -18.37
CA ALA A 391 -6.06 -7.07 -18.37
C ALA A 391 -4.90 -6.89 -17.35
N LEU A 392 -4.97 -7.56 -16.21
CA LEU A 392 -3.87 -7.58 -15.24
C LEU A 392 -2.61 -8.23 -15.81
N PHE A 393 -2.74 -9.35 -16.53
CA PHE A 393 -1.61 -10.06 -17.15
C PHE A 393 -0.91 -9.28 -18.27
N GLU A 394 -1.54 -8.23 -18.82
CA GLU A 394 -0.89 -7.35 -19.79
C GLU A 394 0.13 -6.40 -19.17
N VAL A 395 0.06 -6.18 -17.85
CA VAL A 395 0.90 -5.21 -17.14
C VAL A 395 1.79 -5.83 -16.06
N VAL A 396 1.58 -7.10 -15.74
CA VAL A 396 2.37 -7.87 -14.76
C VAL A 396 3.36 -8.74 -15.49
N ASP A 397 4.64 -8.58 -15.18
CA ASP A 397 5.77 -9.34 -15.72
C ASP A 397 6.53 -10.15 -14.65
N LYS A 398 6.01 -10.16 -13.42
CA LYS A 398 6.63 -10.78 -12.24
C LYS A 398 5.74 -11.88 -11.66
N PRO A 399 6.31 -12.81 -10.88
CA PRO A 399 5.54 -13.73 -10.07
C PRO A 399 4.55 -13.00 -9.17
N LEU A 400 3.44 -13.66 -8.84
CA LEU A 400 2.39 -13.09 -8.00
C LEU A 400 2.30 -13.83 -6.66
N ALA A 401 2.14 -13.06 -5.58
CA ALA A 401 1.74 -13.53 -4.26
C ALA A 401 0.25 -13.29 -4.08
N ILE A 402 -0.50 -14.33 -3.78
CA ILE A 402 -1.92 -14.31 -3.50
C ILE A 402 -2.10 -14.47 -1.99
N ARG A 403 -2.41 -13.35 -1.33
CA ARG A 403 -2.39 -13.23 0.13
C ARG A 403 -3.80 -13.02 0.67
N SER A 404 -4.07 -13.60 1.82
CA SER A 404 -5.27 -13.31 2.60
C SER A 404 -5.29 -11.83 3.07
N SER A 405 -6.48 -11.26 3.17
CA SER A 405 -6.75 -9.97 3.78
C SER A 405 -8.14 -9.99 4.42
N SER A 406 -8.25 -10.68 5.56
CA SER A 406 -9.51 -10.76 6.27
C SER A 406 -9.84 -9.46 7.00
N LEU A 407 -11.09 -9.31 7.46
CA LEU A 407 -11.49 -8.16 8.26
C LEU A 407 -10.82 -8.14 9.63
N LEU A 408 -10.45 -9.32 10.15
CA LEU A 408 -9.83 -9.49 11.48
C LEU A 408 -8.30 -9.40 11.43
N GLU A 409 -7.68 -9.65 10.25
CA GLU A 409 -6.24 -9.46 10.08
C GLU A 409 -5.85 -7.99 10.31
N ASP A 410 -4.76 -7.79 11.03
CA ASP A 410 -4.27 -6.48 11.45
C ASP A 410 -5.31 -5.66 12.27
N SER A 411 -6.25 -6.36 12.94
CA SER A 411 -7.18 -5.73 13.87
C SER A 411 -6.43 -5.20 15.10
N HIS A 412 -6.98 -4.15 15.71
CA HIS A 412 -6.35 -3.53 16.89
C HIS A 412 -6.43 -4.37 18.17
N TYR A 413 -7.24 -5.43 18.18
CA TYR A 413 -7.53 -6.19 19.40
C TYR A 413 -7.00 -7.62 19.36
N GLN A 414 -7.00 -8.27 18.20
CA GLN A 414 -6.62 -9.68 18.04
C GLN A 414 -6.09 -9.91 16.61
N PRO A 415 -4.79 -9.75 16.36
CA PRO A 415 -4.24 -9.97 15.01
C PRO A 415 -4.23 -11.45 14.64
N PHE A 416 -4.79 -11.76 13.49
CA PHE A 416 -4.81 -13.07 12.85
C PHE A 416 -3.59 -13.26 11.95
N ALA A 417 -2.39 -13.34 12.54
CA ALA A 417 -1.16 -13.45 11.76
C ALA A 417 -0.83 -14.92 11.44
N GLY A 418 -0.60 -15.23 10.16
CA GLY A 418 -0.12 -16.55 9.70
C GLY A 418 -1.12 -17.70 9.81
N ILE A 419 -2.42 -17.40 9.93
CA ILE A 419 -3.48 -18.42 10.05
C ILE A 419 -4.00 -18.82 8.68
N TYR A 420 -4.14 -17.82 7.78
CA TYR A 420 -4.62 -18.03 6.43
C TYR A 420 -3.48 -18.22 5.43
N SER A 421 -3.73 -18.99 4.39
CA SER A 421 -2.72 -19.34 3.38
C SER A 421 -2.30 -18.15 2.51
N THR A 422 -1.05 -18.22 2.06
CA THR A 422 -0.46 -17.31 1.07
C THR A 422 0.21 -18.10 -0.02
N TYR A 423 -0.36 -18.11 -1.22
CA TYR A 423 0.20 -18.80 -2.37
C TYR A 423 1.06 -17.87 -3.21
N MET A 424 2.17 -18.37 -3.72
CA MET A 424 2.98 -17.67 -4.71
C MET A 424 2.95 -18.45 -6.03
N ILE A 425 2.67 -17.78 -7.13
CA ILE A 425 2.65 -18.39 -8.47
C ILE A 425 3.71 -17.76 -9.36
N PRO A 426 4.41 -18.58 -10.18
CA PRO A 426 5.37 -18.07 -11.15
C PRO A 426 4.65 -17.25 -12.23
N HIS A 427 5.34 -16.33 -12.88
CA HIS A 427 4.85 -15.72 -14.11
C HIS A 427 5.17 -16.62 -15.29
N ILE A 428 4.19 -16.82 -16.16
CA ILE A 428 4.31 -17.60 -17.42
C ILE A 428 3.59 -16.85 -18.55
N ASP A 429 4.08 -17.03 -19.76
CA ASP A 429 3.55 -16.34 -20.96
C ASP A 429 2.16 -16.82 -21.39
N ASP A 430 1.79 -18.07 -21.07
CA ASP A 430 0.47 -18.62 -21.36
C ASP A 430 -0.58 -18.00 -20.41
N LYS A 431 -1.37 -17.06 -20.94
CA LYS A 431 -2.41 -16.34 -20.19
C LYS A 431 -3.51 -17.26 -19.63
N TYR A 432 -3.80 -18.38 -20.28
CA TYR A 432 -4.84 -19.32 -19.80
C TYR A 432 -4.32 -20.15 -18.62
N GLU A 433 -3.10 -20.60 -18.71
CA GLU A 433 -2.46 -21.31 -17.60
C GLU A 433 -2.23 -20.36 -16.41
N MET A 434 -1.83 -19.10 -16.66
CA MET A 434 -1.75 -18.07 -15.63
C MET A 434 -3.10 -17.81 -14.97
N LEU A 435 -4.20 -17.78 -15.76
CA LEU A 435 -5.57 -17.64 -15.25
C LEU A 435 -5.96 -18.83 -14.36
N ARG A 436 -5.61 -20.06 -14.75
CA ARG A 436 -5.86 -21.28 -13.96
C ARG A 436 -5.15 -21.17 -12.61
N MET A 437 -3.84 -20.93 -12.63
CA MET A 437 -3.05 -20.84 -11.39
C MET A 437 -3.54 -19.71 -10.46
N LEU A 438 -3.83 -18.53 -11.01
CA LEU A 438 -4.36 -17.42 -10.22
C LEU A 438 -5.72 -17.76 -9.62
N SER A 439 -6.61 -18.36 -10.41
CA SER A 439 -7.94 -18.78 -9.94
C SER A 439 -7.85 -19.80 -8.82
N ASP A 440 -6.98 -20.81 -8.96
CA ASP A 440 -6.80 -21.86 -7.96
C ASP A 440 -6.16 -21.30 -6.67
N ALA A 441 -5.20 -20.38 -6.80
CA ALA A 441 -4.62 -19.69 -5.64
C ALA A 441 -5.66 -18.85 -4.87
N ILE A 442 -6.51 -18.10 -5.56
CA ILE A 442 -7.60 -17.32 -4.94
C ILE A 442 -8.55 -18.25 -4.18
N LYS A 443 -8.97 -19.35 -4.81
CA LYS A 443 -9.85 -20.36 -4.19
C LYS A 443 -9.19 -21.03 -2.99
N GLY A 444 -7.88 -21.30 -3.07
CA GLY A 444 -7.08 -21.82 -1.95
C GLY A 444 -7.04 -20.86 -0.76
N VAL A 445 -6.87 -19.56 -1.00
CA VAL A 445 -6.96 -18.54 0.05
C VAL A 445 -8.36 -18.51 0.66
N TYR A 446 -9.42 -18.56 -0.15
CA TYR A 446 -10.79 -18.61 0.37
C TYR A 446 -11.06 -19.89 1.19
N ALA A 447 -10.56 -21.04 0.76
CA ALA A 447 -10.70 -22.30 1.49
C ALA A 447 -9.99 -22.27 2.85
N SER A 448 -8.84 -21.58 2.95
CA SER A 448 -8.03 -21.53 4.18
C SER A 448 -8.75 -20.86 5.35
N VAL A 449 -9.80 -20.06 5.10
CA VAL A 449 -10.67 -19.51 6.16
C VAL A 449 -11.31 -20.64 6.97
N PHE A 450 -11.60 -21.77 6.35
CA PHE A 450 -12.37 -22.87 6.90
C PHE A 450 -11.54 -24.10 7.27
N TYR A 451 -10.22 -23.99 7.25
CA TYR A 451 -9.33 -25.07 7.69
C TYR A 451 -9.39 -25.29 9.20
N ALA A 452 -8.96 -26.45 9.64
CA ALA A 452 -9.01 -26.84 11.06
C ALA A 452 -8.30 -25.86 11.98
N ASP A 453 -7.13 -25.35 11.59
CA ASP A 453 -6.37 -24.37 12.35
C ASP A 453 -7.12 -23.02 12.46
N SER A 454 -7.78 -22.58 11.37
CA SER A 454 -8.58 -21.34 11.34
C SER A 454 -9.82 -21.47 12.22
N LYS A 455 -10.54 -22.57 12.13
CA LYS A 455 -11.71 -22.89 12.99
C LYS A 455 -11.34 -22.93 14.48
N ALA A 456 -10.23 -23.60 14.82
CA ALA A 456 -9.73 -23.66 16.20
C ALA A 456 -9.39 -22.26 16.74
N TYR A 457 -8.75 -21.44 15.90
CA TYR A 457 -8.40 -20.06 16.29
C TYR A 457 -9.64 -19.18 16.51
N MET A 458 -10.63 -19.23 15.61
CA MET A 458 -11.88 -18.50 15.73
C MET A 458 -12.63 -18.90 17.01
N THR A 459 -12.68 -20.18 17.33
CA THR A 459 -13.28 -20.67 18.57
C THR A 459 -12.55 -20.14 19.79
N ALA A 460 -11.23 -20.14 19.78
CA ALA A 460 -10.41 -19.64 20.89
C ALA A 460 -10.56 -18.12 21.12
N THR A 461 -10.91 -17.36 20.08
CA THR A 461 -11.07 -15.89 20.14
C THR A 461 -12.51 -15.44 20.29
N SER A 462 -13.47 -16.36 20.44
CA SER A 462 -14.92 -16.08 20.51
C SER A 462 -15.46 -15.33 19.29
N ASN A 463 -14.82 -15.46 18.14
CA ASN A 463 -15.30 -14.93 16.87
C ASN A 463 -16.19 -15.96 16.15
N VAL A 464 -17.10 -15.50 15.31
CA VAL A 464 -18.05 -16.34 14.58
C VAL A 464 -17.54 -16.52 13.15
N ILE A 465 -17.14 -17.73 12.78
CA ILE A 465 -16.48 -18.05 11.52
C ILE A 465 -17.32 -17.76 10.28
N ASP A 466 -18.65 -17.88 10.36
CA ASP A 466 -19.56 -17.58 9.26
C ASP A 466 -19.73 -16.09 9.00
N GLN A 467 -19.24 -15.23 9.89
CA GLN A 467 -19.21 -13.77 9.74
C GLN A 467 -17.85 -13.28 9.19
N GLU A 468 -16.84 -14.14 9.12
CA GLU A 468 -15.55 -13.79 8.57
C GLU A 468 -15.63 -13.63 7.04
N LYS A 469 -15.14 -12.49 6.55
CA LYS A 469 -15.14 -12.17 5.12
C LYS A 469 -13.70 -11.96 4.65
N MET A 470 -13.37 -12.61 3.55
CA MET A 470 -12.03 -12.62 3.02
C MET A 470 -11.91 -11.72 1.78
N ALA A 471 -11.08 -10.68 1.84
CA ALA A 471 -10.52 -10.06 0.66
C ALA A 471 -9.21 -10.77 0.28
N VAL A 472 -8.85 -10.72 -1.00
CA VAL A 472 -7.61 -11.35 -1.50
C VAL A 472 -6.72 -10.29 -2.12
N ILE A 473 -5.46 -10.25 -1.70
CA ILE A 473 -4.43 -9.39 -2.27
C ILE A 473 -3.69 -10.19 -3.35
N ILE A 474 -3.70 -9.69 -4.57
CA ILE A 474 -2.88 -10.15 -5.69
C ILE A 474 -1.73 -9.14 -5.82
N GLN A 475 -0.51 -9.55 -5.51
CA GLN A 475 0.64 -8.65 -5.39
C GLN A 475 1.85 -9.20 -6.13
N GLU A 476 2.57 -8.35 -6.88
CA GLU A 476 3.85 -8.74 -7.47
C GLU A 476 4.85 -9.13 -6.37
N VAL A 477 5.52 -10.27 -6.55
CA VAL A 477 6.59 -10.71 -5.65
C VAL A 477 7.81 -9.81 -5.88
N VAL A 478 8.38 -9.33 -4.78
CA VAL A 478 9.64 -8.57 -4.83
C VAL A 478 10.80 -9.51 -5.09
N GLY A 479 11.67 -9.18 -6.03
CA GLY A 479 12.87 -9.96 -6.32
C GLY A 479 13.34 -9.84 -7.76
N ASP A 480 14.34 -10.66 -8.06
CA ASP A 480 14.90 -10.85 -9.38
C ASP A 480 15.06 -12.34 -9.70
N TYR A 481 15.23 -12.64 -10.98
CA TYR A 481 15.39 -14.00 -11.50
C TYR A 481 16.85 -14.45 -11.44
N HIS A 482 17.11 -15.57 -10.77
CA HIS A 482 18.45 -16.16 -10.63
C HIS A 482 18.41 -17.68 -10.83
N ASN A 483 18.94 -18.16 -11.96
CA ASN A 483 19.13 -19.61 -12.23
C ASN A 483 17.88 -20.48 -12.02
N GLY A 484 16.71 -20.03 -12.49
CA GLY A 484 15.46 -20.78 -12.35
C GLY A 484 14.71 -20.51 -11.04
N TYR A 485 15.19 -19.62 -10.19
CA TYR A 485 14.59 -19.18 -8.92
C TYR A 485 14.35 -17.68 -8.90
N TYR A 486 13.30 -17.25 -8.20
CA TYR A 486 12.96 -15.86 -8.05
C TYR A 486 12.93 -15.49 -6.56
N PHE A 487 13.69 -14.47 -6.17
CA PHE A 487 13.77 -14.02 -4.77
C PHE A 487 14.32 -12.59 -4.65
N PRO A 488 13.97 -11.86 -3.56
CA PRO A 488 14.57 -10.55 -3.26
C PRO A 488 16.00 -10.70 -2.75
N SER A 489 16.80 -9.66 -2.93
CA SER A 489 18.15 -9.59 -2.34
C SER A 489 18.08 -9.75 -0.81
N PHE A 490 17.10 -9.11 -0.19
CA PHE A 490 16.81 -9.27 1.24
C PHE A 490 15.31 -9.07 1.52
N SER A 491 14.87 -9.61 2.65
CA SER A 491 13.59 -9.32 3.28
C SER A 491 13.80 -9.02 4.75
N GLY A 492 12.87 -8.33 5.37
CA GLY A 492 12.98 -7.98 6.78
C GLY A 492 11.66 -7.69 7.44
N VAL A 493 11.71 -7.74 8.77
CA VAL A 493 10.66 -7.30 9.69
C VAL A 493 11.27 -6.22 10.59
N GLY A 494 10.63 -5.08 10.71
CA GLY A 494 11.09 -3.98 11.56
C GLY A 494 10.04 -3.62 12.60
N ARG A 495 10.47 -3.22 13.79
CA ARG A 495 9.63 -2.74 14.88
C ARG A 495 10.09 -1.38 15.35
N SER A 496 9.18 -0.46 15.54
CA SER A 496 9.51 0.87 16.05
C SER A 496 9.81 0.88 17.57
N LEU A 497 9.54 -0.23 18.25
CA LEU A 497 9.88 -0.43 19.64
C LEU A 497 10.79 -1.66 19.78
N ASN A 498 11.99 -1.47 20.34
CA ASN A 498 12.93 -2.53 20.61
C ASN A 498 12.74 -3.04 22.03
N TYR A 499 12.17 -4.23 22.19
CA TYR A 499 11.94 -4.84 23.49
C TYR A 499 13.20 -5.47 24.10
N TYR A 500 14.31 -5.50 23.35
CA TYR A 500 15.59 -6.08 23.77
C TYR A 500 16.76 -5.21 23.31
N PRO A 501 16.89 -4.00 23.87
CA PRO A 501 18.02 -3.13 23.52
C PRO A 501 19.34 -3.76 23.93
N ILE A 502 20.37 -3.62 23.08
CA ILE A 502 21.72 -4.19 23.31
C ILE A 502 22.68 -3.01 23.44
N ASN A 503 23.53 -3.05 24.47
CA ASN A 503 24.51 -2.01 24.77
C ASN A 503 23.88 -0.60 24.94
N ASP A 504 24.17 0.33 24.01
CA ASP A 504 23.72 1.72 24.05
C ASP A 504 22.36 1.94 23.38
N GLU A 505 21.73 0.89 22.80
CA GLU A 505 20.41 0.99 22.17
C GLU A 505 19.35 1.39 23.18
N GLN A 506 18.40 2.22 22.73
CA GLN A 506 17.19 2.55 23.49
C GLN A 506 15.98 1.83 22.90
N PRO A 507 14.92 1.55 23.68
CA PRO A 507 13.69 0.94 23.15
C PRO A 507 13.10 1.66 21.92
N GLU A 508 13.21 2.99 21.88
CA GLU A 508 12.70 3.86 20.83
C GLU A 508 13.58 3.89 19.56
N ASP A 509 14.77 3.30 19.60
CA ASP A 509 15.65 3.21 18.42
C ASP A 509 15.13 2.21 17.39
N GLY A 510 14.18 1.39 17.79
CA GLY A 510 13.62 0.34 16.95
C GLY A 510 14.59 -0.84 16.75
N VAL A 511 14.08 -1.86 16.09
CA VAL A 511 14.84 -3.07 15.75
C VAL A 511 14.36 -3.62 14.41
N ALA A 512 15.27 -4.20 13.64
CA ALA A 512 14.93 -4.92 12.43
C ALA A 512 15.65 -6.27 12.37
N GLU A 513 14.97 -7.24 11.79
CA GLU A 513 15.50 -8.54 11.41
C GLU A 513 15.55 -8.64 9.90
N ILE A 514 16.67 -9.07 9.33
CA ILE A 514 16.85 -9.23 7.90
C ILE A 514 17.42 -10.61 7.55
N ALA A 515 17.02 -11.07 6.38
CA ALA A 515 17.54 -12.32 5.80
C ALA A 515 17.58 -12.20 4.27
N VAL A 516 18.40 -13.02 3.64
CA VAL A 516 18.41 -13.22 2.19
C VAL A 516 17.17 -14.00 1.78
N GLY A 517 16.58 -13.66 0.64
CA GLY A 517 15.46 -14.37 0.05
C GLY A 517 14.09 -13.96 0.57
N LEU A 518 13.09 -14.81 0.37
CA LEU A 518 11.69 -14.52 0.70
C LEU A 518 11.48 -14.37 2.20
N GLY A 519 10.69 -13.37 2.62
CA GLY A 519 10.40 -13.01 4.00
C GLY A 519 9.77 -14.11 4.84
N LYS A 520 9.11 -15.10 4.19
CA LYS A 520 8.62 -16.31 4.85
C LYS A 520 9.69 -17.01 5.68
N TYR A 521 10.97 -16.92 5.28
CA TYR A 521 12.07 -17.50 6.04
C TYR A 521 12.22 -16.91 7.45
N ILE A 522 12.05 -15.59 7.58
CA ILE A 522 12.09 -14.90 8.90
C ILE A 522 10.85 -15.28 9.71
N VAL A 523 9.69 -15.22 9.08
CA VAL A 523 8.40 -15.47 9.73
C VAL A 523 8.28 -16.91 10.23
N ASP A 524 8.86 -17.90 9.53
CA ASP A 524 8.93 -19.29 9.94
C ASP A 524 10.02 -19.55 11.04
N GLY A 525 10.67 -18.50 11.52
CA GLY A 525 11.68 -18.59 12.61
C GLY A 525 13.07 -19.01 12.15
N GLY A 526 13.40 -18.80 10.87
CA GLY A 526 14.75 -19.01 10.36
C GLY A 526 15.77 -18.05 10.99
N LEU A 527 17.06 -18.38 10.91
CA LEU A 527 18.14 -17.52 11.39
C LEU A 527 18.17 -16.23 10.56
N SER A 528 17.77 -15.12 11.18
CA SER A 528 17.83 -13.76 10.63
C SER A 528 18.91 -12.96 11.33
N LEU A 529 19.40 -11.92 10.69
CA LEU A 529 20.36 -11.00 11.29
C LEU A 529 19.59 -9.83 11.90
N ARG A 530 19.82 -9.59 13.20
CA ARG A 530 19.19 -8.53 13.97
C ARG A 530 20.07 -7.28 14.02
N PHE A 531 19.51 -6.11 13.77
CA PHE A 531 20.18 -4.82 13.95
C PHE A 531 19.18 -3.74 14.41
N SER A 532 19.68 -2.72 15.13
CA SER A 532 18.94 -1.48 15.34
C SER A 532 19.19 -0.52 14.18
N PRO A 533 18.17 0.10 13.55
CA PRO A 533 18.37 1.02 12.43
C PRO A 533 19.28 2.21 12.74
N ARG A 534 19.29 2.67 14.00
CA ARG A 534 20.14 3.78 14.45
C ARG A 534 21.56 3.36 14.86
N HIS A 535 21.77 2.07 15.08
CA HIS A 535 23.04 1.46 15.48
C HIS A 535 23.42 0.28 14.59
N ALA A 536 23.23 0.43 13.27
CA ALA A 536 23.33 -0.66 12.31
C ALA A 536 24.70 -1.31 12.17
N ASP A 537 25.76 -0.63 12.61
CA ASP A 537 27.14 -1.14 12.67
C ASP A 537 27.39 -2.08 13.84
N LYS A 538 26.50 -2.12 14.84
CA LYS A 538 26.62 -2.94 16.05
C LYS A 538 25.74 -4.18 15.98
N VAL A 539 26.15 -5.18 15.21
CA VAL A 539 25.43 -6.44 15.04
C VAL A 539 26.02 -7.51 15.94
N LEU A 540 25.22 -8.00 16.90
CA LEU A 540 25.71 -9.00 17.90
C LEU A 540 26.17 -10.29 17.21
N GLN A 541 25.45 -10.82 16.26
CA GLN A 541 25.75 -12.09 15.60
C GLN A 541 27.04 -12.08 14.78
N THR A 542 27.55 -10.89 14.42
CA THR A 542 28.82 -10.72 13.70
C THR A 542 29.93 -10.10 14.58
N SER A 543 29.68 -9.93 15.86
CA SER A 543 30.65 -9.31 16.80
C SER A 543 31.91 -10.16 17.04
N THR A 544 31.81 -11.48 16.87
CA THR A 544 32.93 -12.42 16.90
C THR A 544 32.87 -13.40 15.75
N LEU A 545 34.01 -13.95 15.35
CA LEU A 545 34.07 -14.92 14.25
C LEU A 545 33.23 -16.17 14.55
N ASP A 546 33.26 -16.67 15.79
CA ASP A 546 32.53 -17.86 16.20
C ASP A 546 30.99 -17.62 16.10
N LEU A 547 30.51 -16.48 16.54
CA LEU A 547 29.09 -16.11 16.39
C LEU A 547 28.70 -15.99 14.91
N ALA A 548 29.52 -15.33 14.10
CA ALA A 548 29.26 -15.17 12.67
C ALA A 548 29.19 -16.51 11.94
N LEU A 549 30.03 -17.46 12.29
CA LEU A 549 30.02 -18.79 11.66
C LEU A 549 28.89 -19.70 12.16
N ARG A 550 28.35 -19.46 13.37
CA ARG A 550 27.32 -20.29 14.00
C ARG A 550 25.92 -19.73 13.83
N ASP A 551 25.75 -18.41 14.07
CA ASP A 551 24.43 -17.77 14.30
C ASP A 551 23.97 -16.93 13.10
N THR A 552 24.51 -17.17 11.90
CA THR A 552 24.09 -16.50 10.66
C THR A 552 23.37 -17.46 9.72
N GLN A 553 22.57 -16.90 8.82
CA GLN A 553 21.78 -17.61 7.85
C GLN A 553 22.63 -18.52 6.93
N THR A 554 22.22 -19.76 6.78
CA THR A 554 22.88 -20.75 5.89
C THR A 554 21.99 -21.18 4.71
N ARG A 555 20.68 -20.97 4.80
CA ARG A 555 19.68 -21.32 3.81
C ARG A 555 18.68 -20.16 3.66
N PHE A 556 18.00 -20.11 2.54
CA PHE A 556 16.96 -19.13 2.28
C PHE A 556 15.82 -19.74 1.47
N TYR A 557 14.68 -19.06 1.43
CA TYR A 557 13.55 -19.42 0.58
C TYR A 557 13.58 -18.66 -0.74
N ALA A 558 13.32 -19.36 -1.83
CA ALA A 558 13.17 -18.81 -3.17
C ALA A 558 11.98 -19.48 -3.87
N LEU A 559 11.28 -18.72 -4.70
CA LEU A 559 10.21 -19.26 -5.56
C LEU A 559 10.86 -20.06 -6.70
N ASP A 560 10.43 -21.30 -6.88
CA ASP A 560 10.91 -22.19 -7.94
C ASP A 560 10.10 -21.93 -9.22
N MET A 561 10.72 -21.32 -10.21
CA MET A 561 10.08 -20.93 -11.46
C MET A 561 9.84 -22.12 -12.41
N ASN A 562 10.38 -23.30 -12.09
CA ASN A 562 10.21 -24.50 -12.90
C ASN A 562 9.08 -25.42 -12.40
N LYS A 563 8.50 -25.14 -11.23
CA LYS A 563 7.42 -25.93 -10.64
C LYS A 563 6.04 -25.41 -11.10
N ILE A 564 5.74 -25.54 -12.38
CA ILE A 564 4.51 -25.04 -12.99
C ILE A 564 3.39 -26.09 -12.91
N GLU A 565 3.73 -27.38 -12.97
CA GLU A 565 2.79 -28.49 -13.15
C GLU A 565 2.28 -29.15 -11.85
N GLN A 566 2.58 -28.57 -10.68
CA GLN A 566 2.13 -29.18 -9.42
C GLN A 566 0.67 -28.81 -9.11
N ASP A 567 -0.11 -29.81 -8.68
CA ASP A 567 -1.47 -29.62 -8.22
C ASP A 567 -1.49 -28.77 -6.92
N PHE A 568 -2.41 -27.85 -6.85
CA PHE A 568 -2.66 -27.06 -5.65
C PHE A 568 -3.05 -27.96 -4.48
N ASN A 569 -2.44 -27.74 -3.33
CA ASN A 569 -2.69 -28.49 -2.11
C ASN A 569 -2.79 -27.56 -0.89
N VAL A 570 -3.07 -28.11 0.28
CA VAL A 570 -3.20 -27.35 1.54
C VAL A 570 -1.89 -26.67 1.94
N ASP A 571 -0.73 -27.26 1.57
CA ASP A 571 0.58 -26.62 1.79
C ASP A 571 0.78 -25.47 0.81
N ASP A 572 0.71 -24.24 1.31
CA ASP A 572 0.88 -23.00 0.54
C ASP A 572 2.33 -22.75 0.08
N SER A 573 3.26 -23.61 0.51
CA SER A 573 4.69 -23.50 0.21
C SER A 573 5.14 -24.50 -0.88
N PHE A 574 4.23 -25.18 -1.56
CA PHE A 574 4.53 -26.25 -2.50
C PHE A 574 5.52 -25.87 -3.60
N ASN A 575 5.56 -24.62 -4.05
CA ASN A 575 6.47 -24.10 -5.07
C ASN A 575 7.60 -23.22 -4.49
N ILE A 576 7.71 -23.14 -3.17
CA ILE A 576 8.84 -22.50 -2.50
C ILE A 576 9.92 -23.55 -2.23
N SER A 577 11.15 -23.25 -2.61
CA SER A 577 12.31 -24.11 -2.43
C SER A 577 13.28 -23.54 -1.39
N LYS A 578 13.73 -24.37 -0.46
CA LYS A 578 14.77 -24.00 0.53
C LYS A 578 16.15 -24.24 -0.07
N LYS A 579 16.91 -23.17 -0.35
CA LYS A 579 18.24 -23.21 -1.01
C LYS A 579 19.34 -22.92 -0.02
N LYS A 580 20.56 -23.39 -0.32
CA LYS A 580 21.75 -23.06 0.47
C LYS A 580 22.39 -21.78 -0.05
N ILE A 581 22.84 -20.91 0.85
CA ILE A 581 23.57 -19.68 0.51
C ILE A 581 24.78 -19.99 -0.38
N GLN A 582 25.54 -21.05 -0.06
CA GLN A 582 26.76 -21.46 -0.78
C GLN A 582 26.50 -21.73 -2.27
N ASP A 583 25.33 -22.29 -2.63
CA ASP A 583 25.01 -22.67 -4.01
C ASP A 583 24.75 -21.45 -4.91
N PHE A 584 24.43 -20.28 -4.31
CA PHE A 584 24.11 -19.05 -5.01
C PHE A 584 25.20 -17.97 -4.93
N ALA A 585 26.25 -18.20 -4.18
CA ALA A 585 27.31 -17.21 -3.96
C ALA A 585 28.01 -16.75 -5.24
N SER A 586 28.21 -17.67 -6.20
CA SER A 586 28.87 -17.36 -7.47
C SER A 586 27.98 -16.67 -8.52
N THR A 587 26.69 -16.49 -8.24
CA THR A 587 25.74 -15.89 -9.19
C THR A 587 25.73 -14.37 -9.20
N GLY A 588 26.44 -13.71 -8.28
CA GLY A 588 26.38 -12.27 -8.06
C GLY A 588 25.14 -11.82 -7.25
N ALA A 589 24.09 -12.65 -7.17
CA ALA A 589 22.83 -12.34 -6.48
C ALA A 589 23.01 -12.00 -5.00
N LEU A 590 24.07 -12.51 -4.36
CA LEU A 590 24.34 -12.38 -2.93
C LEU A 590 25.55 -11.48 -2.61
N LYS A 591 26.11 -10.82 -3.62
CA LYS A 591 27.40 -10.06 -3.53
C LYS A 591 27.46 -9.13 -2.31
N TYR A 592 26.38 -8.41 -2.01
CA TYR A 592 26.38 -7.41 -0.92
C TYR A 592 25.90 -7.95 0.43
N MET A 593 25.35 -9.15 0.46
CA MET A 593 24.78 -9.76 1.67
C MET A 593 25.74 -10.71 2.37
N VAL A 594 26.76 -11.20 1.65
CA VAL A 594 27.68 -12.22 2.16
C VAL A 594 29.11 -11.72 2.31
N SER A 595 29.80 -12.25 3.34
CA SER A 595 31.24 -12.21 3.49
C SER A 595 31.82 -13.59 3.24
N THR A 596 33.09 -13.69 2.90
CA THR A 596 33.81 -14.96 2.74
C THR A 596 34.69 -15.25 3.94
N PHE A 597 34.52 -16.42 4.58
CA PHE A 597 35.44 -16.88 5.58
C PHE A 597 36.68 -17.48 4.89
N ASP A 598 37.83 -16.81 5.10
CA ASP A 598 39.11 -17.25 4.63
C ASP A 598 39.69 -18.26 5.64
N TYR A 599 39.86 -19.52 5.21
CA TYR A 599 40.38 -20.61 6.06
C TYR A 599 41.87 -20.44 6.37
N VAL A 600 42.64 -19.74 5.53
CA VAL A 600 44.07 -19.56 5.72
C VAL A 600 44.32 -18.48 6.76
N ASP A 601 43.69 -17.31 6.57
CA ASP A 601 43.89 -16.16 7.45
C ASP A 601 42.94 -16.15 8.67
N GLN A 602 42.03 -17.12 8.78
CA GLN A 602 41.03 -17.24 9.86
C GLN A 602 40.27 -15.94 10.09
N MET A 603 39.81 -15.29 8.99
CA MET A 603 39.10 -14.02 9.06
C MET A 603 37.97 -13.95 8.05
N LEU A 604 37.00 -13.06 8.29
CA LEU A 604 35.93 -12.73 7.34
C LEU A 604 36.42 -11.60 6.40
N ARG A 605 36.16 -11.77 5.11
CA ARG A 605 36.37 -10.77 4.07
C ARG A 605 35.03 -10.37 3.51
N ASP A 606 34.71 -9.08 3.51
CA ASP A 606 33.41 -8.56 3.06
C ASP A 606 33.27 -8.49 1.53
N TYR A 607 33.91 -9.39 0.84
CA TYR A 607 33.84 -9.58 -0.60
C TYR A 607 34.03 -11.05 -0.96
N GLU A 608 33.68 -11.41 -2.18
CA GLU A 608 33.86 -12.77 -2.67
C GLU A 608 35.37 -13.06 -2.82
N TYR A 609 35.85 -14.09 -2.13
CA TYR A 609 37.27 -14.46 -2.10
C TYR A 609 37.44 -15.98 -2.12
N GLY A 610 38.03 -16.51 -3.18
CA GLY A 610 38.34 -17.92 -3.33
C GLY A 610 37.17 -18.86 -3.03
N ASP A 611 37.47 -20.09 -2.62
CA ASP A 611 36.50 -21.16 -2.28
C ASP A 611 36.07 -21.15 -0.81
N GLY A 612 36.28 -20.04 -0.10
CA GLY A 612 35.91 -19.89 1.31
C GLY A 612 34.41 -20.05 1.56
N ARG A 613 34.07 -20.39 2.83
CA ARG A 613 32.67 -20.48 3.25
C ARG A 613 32.00 -19.11 3.17
N ARG A 614 30.80 -19.05 2.57
CA ARG A 614 29.98 -17.83 2.53
C ARG A 614 29.18 -17.70 3.81
N VAL A 615 29.22 -16.52 4.42
CA VAL A 615 28.60 -16.16 5.70
C VAL A 615 27.72 -14.93 5.46
N VAL A 616 26.46 -15.00 5.82
CA VAL A 616 25.52 -13.87 5.63
C VAL A 616 25.76 -12.87 6.75
N THR A 617 26.45 -11.79 6.45
CA THR A 617 26.81 -10.73 7.41
C THR A 617 26.11 -9.41 7.16
N PHE A 618 25.64 -9.17 5.94
CA PHE A 618 25.19 -7.86 5.48
C PHE A 618 26.21 -6.72 5.74
N ALA A 619 27.50 -7.03 5.93
CA ALA A 619 28.52 -6.05 6.29
C ALA A 619 28.62 -4.93 5.26
N ASN A 620 28.56 -5.25 3.94
CA ASN A 620 28.58 -4.22 2.89
C ASN A 620 27.42 -3.22 3.01
N ILE A 621 26.25 -3.68 3.44
CA ILE A 621 25.05 -2.85 3.57
C ILE A 621 25.06 -2.08 4.90
N LEU A 622 25.29 -2.77 6.03
CA LEU A 622 25.14 -2.19 7.37
C LEU A 622 26.38 -1.41 7.83
N GLN A 623 27.62 -1.91 7.55
CA GLN A 623 28.87 -1.29 7.97
C GLN A 623 29.44 -0.37 6.87
N HIS A 624 29.57 -0.89 5.64
CA HIS A 624 30.14 -0.13 4.51
C HIS A 624 29.13 0.78 3.78
N LYS A 625 27.81 0.69 4.13
CA LYS A 625 26.73 1.57 3.67
C LYS A 625 26.59 1.67 2.14
N VAL A 626 26.89 0.59 1.42
CA VAL A 626 26.72 0.52 -0.02
C VAL A 626 25.27 0.79 -0.43
N TYR A 627 24.33 0.31 0.39
CA TYR A 627 22.90 0.51 0.25
C TYR A 627 22.35 1.11 1.54
N PRO A 628 21.49 2.15 1.52
CA PRO A 628 21.03 2.86 2.70
C PRO A 628 19.88 2.13 3.44
N LEU A 629 20.05 0.82 3.72
CA LEU A 629 19.00 0.01 4.33
C LEU A 629 18.59 0.54 5.70
N ALA A 630 19.54 0.79 6.59
CA ALA A 630 19.25 1.24 7.94
C ALA A 630 18.56 2.61 7.98
N PRO A 631 18.98 3.64 7.25
CA PRO A 631 18.24 4.89 7.12
C PRO A 631 16.83 4.72 6.51
N CYS A 632 16.65 3.85 5.52
CA CYS A 632 15.33 3.57 4.94
C CYS A 632 14.40 2.92 5.97
N VAL A 633 14.89 1.97 6.74
CA VAL A 633 14.11 1.29 7.79
C VAL A 633 13.76 2.26 8.91
N ASP A 634 14.70 3.07 9.39
CA ASP A 634 14.44 4.12 10.41
C ASP A 634 13.38 5.11 9.91
N PHE A 635 13.48 5.55 8.65
CA PHE A 635 12.47 6.42 8.03
C PHE A 635 11.08 5.77 8.00
N MET A 636 10.98 4.50 7.55
CA MET A 636 9.69 3.79 7.48
C MET A 636 9.09 3.60 8.87
N LEU A 637 9.89 3.22 9.88
CA LEU A 637 9.45 3.03 11.26
C LEU A 637 9.00 4.34 11.89
N THR A 638 9.82 5.39 11.81
CA THR A 638 9.53 6.70 12.41
C THR A 638 8.31 7.35 11.76
N THR A 639 8.23 7.32 10.41
CA THR A 639 7.12 7.91 9.68
C THR A 639 5.84 7.11 9.89
N GLY A 640 5.91 5.80 9.81
CA GLY A 640 4.76 4.93 10.04
C GLY A 640 4.21 5.05 11.47
N GLN A 641 5.07 5.07 12.49
CA GLN A 641 4.66 5.29 13.88
C GLN A 641 3.99 6.65 14.07
N ARG A 642 4.53 7.71 13.48
CA ARG A 642 3.95 9.04 13.54
C ARG A 642 2.56 9.09 12.91
N GLU A 643 2.40 8.52 11.73
CA GLU A 643 1.12 8.52 11.00
C GLU A 643 0.07 7.60 11.64
N MET A 644 0.50 6.49 12.28
CA MET A 644 -0.40 5.60 13.04
C MET A 644 -0.63 6.05 14.50
N CYS A 645 0.14 7.03 15.00
CA CYS A 645 0.10 7.52 16.39
C CYS A 645 0.32 6.43 17.46
N ARG A 646 1.06 5.36 17.14
CA ARG A 646 1.38 4.24 18.05
C ARG A 646 2.57 3.43 17.54
N PRO A 647 3.23 2.62 18.40
CA PRO A 647 4.27 1.70 17.95
C PRO A 647 3.79 0.77 16.86
N ILE A 648 4.66 0.49 15.89
CA ILE A 648 4.33 -0.29 14.70
C ILE A 648 5.34 -1.39 14.43
N GLU A 649 4.86 -2.40 13.72
CA GLU A 649 5.68 -3.38 13.02
C GLU A 649 5.49 -3.24 11.51
N ILE A 650 6.56 -3.39 10.75
CA ILE A 650 6.57 -3.35 9.29
C ILE A 650 7.21 -4.61 8.71
N GLU A 651 6.72 -5.01 7.53
CA GLU A 651 7.41 -5.97 6.67
C GLU A 651 7.94 -5.24 5.44
N PHE A 652 9.15 -5.61 5.02
CA PHE A 652 9.79 -5.02 3.85
C PHE A 652 10.63 -6.05 3.09
N ALA A 653 10.88 -5.77 1.82
CA ALA A 653 11.82 -6.52 1.00
C ALA A 653 12.50 -5.58 0.01
N GLY A 654 13.68 -5.94 -0.45
CA GLY A 654 14.43 -5.06 -1.35
C GLY A 654 15.26 -5.80 -2.37
N VAL A 655 15.59 -5.04 -3.42
CA VAL A 655 16.51 -5.43 -4.48
C VAL A 655 17.64 -4.41 -4.51
N VAL A 656 18.88 -4.90 -4.49
CA VAL A 656 20.09 -4.07 -4.60
C VAL A 656 20.53 -4.05 -6.07
N ASP A 657 20.70 -2.86 -6.62
CA ASP A 657 21.14 -2.62 -8.00
C ASP A 657 22.32 -1.62 -7.99
N GLU A 658 23.16 -1.66 -8.99
CA GLU A 658 24.35 -0.81 -9.09
C GLU A 658 24.38 0.00 -10.41
N ASN A 659 23.26 0.57 -10.82
CA ASN A 659 23.21 1.38 -12.04
C ASN A 659 23.43 2.88 -11.75
N GLY A 660 24.68 3.30 -11.61
CA GLY A 660 25.04 4.69 -11.38
C GLY A 660 24.61 5.20 -10.00
N ASP A 661 23.85 6.31 -9.95
CA ASP A 661 23.33 6.88 -8.70
C ASP A 661 22.14 6.10 -8.13
N PHE A 662 21.60 5.14 -8.86
CA PHE A 662 20.52 4.26 -8.42
C PHE A 662 21.11 3.04 -7.74
N LYS A 663 20.76 2.84 -6.47
CA LYS A 663 21.27 1.73 -5.62
C LYS A 663 20.28 0.57 -5.50
N GLY A 664 19.02 0.78 -5.90
CA GLY A 664 18.01 -0.25 -5.84
C GLY A 664 16.65 0.22 -5.32
N ARG A 665 15.83 -0.73 -4.92
CA ARG A 665 14.46 -0.49 -4.45
C ARG A 665 14.20 -1.21 -3.14
N ILE A 666 13.48 -0.55 -2.25
CA ILE A 666 12.90 -1.15 -1.05
C ILE A 666 11.38 -1.08 -1.14
N TYR A 667 10.72 -2.18 -0.84
CA TYR A 667 9.29 -2.28 -0.89
C TYR A 667 8.74 -2.45 0.52
N TRP A 668 7.80 -1.59 0.89
CA TRP A 668 7.08 -1.66 2.14
C TRP A 668 5.87 -2.57 1.95
N LEU A 669 5.88 -3.76 2.55
CA LEU A 669 4.94 -4.85 2.26
C LEU A 669 3.76 -4.88 3.21
N GLN A 670 3.96 -4.45 4.46
CA GLN A 670 2.91 -4.44 5.49
C GLN A 670 3.25 -3.43 6.59
N ILE A 671 2.22 -2.87 7.21
CA ILE A 671 2.30 -2.08 8.44
C ILE A 671 1.18 -2.52 9.36
N ARG A 672 1.49 -2.69 10.65
CA ARG A 672 0.50 -2.98 11.67
C ARG A 672 0.88 -2.33 12.99
N PRO A 673 -0.11 -1.97 13.83
CA PRO A 673 0.18 -1.48 15.17
C PRO A 673 0.70 -2.60 16.06
N ILE A 674 1.62 -2.27 16.94
CA ILE A 674 1.99 -3.12 18.08
C ILE A 674 0.97 -2.82 19.18
N ILE A 675 0.36 -3.86 19.76
CA ILE A 675 -0.64 -3.72 20.81
C ILE A 675 0.08 -3.55 22.14
N ASP A 676 -0.12 -2.41 22.78
CA ASP A 676 0.37 -2.13 24.13
C ASP A 676 -0.83 -2.19 25.10
N ARG A 677 -0.88 -3.21 25.95
CA ARG A 677 -1.86 -3.29 27.04
C ARG A 677 -1.33 -2.50 28.22
N LYS A 678 -1.87 -1.32 28.44
CA LYS A 678 -1.62 -0.49 29.62
C LYS A 678 -2.43 -1.00 30.83
N ASP A 679 -2.27 -2.25 31.22
CA ASP A 679 -2.80 -2.71 32.50
C ASP A 679 -1.77 -2.40 33.59
N LEU A 680 -2.26 -1.94 34.74
CA LEU A 680 -1.43 -1.58 35.88
C LEU A 680 -0.65 -2.81 36.38
N VAL A 681 0.65 -2.79 36.24
CA VAL A 681 1.54 -3.79 36.87
C VAL A 681 1.79 -3.36 38.32
N ASP A 682 1.54 -4.25 39.25
CA ASP A 682 1.93 -4.04 40.63
C ASP A 682 3.45 -4.21 40.74
N ASP A 683 4.18 -3.10 40.87
CA ASP A 683 5.64 -3.11 41.01
C ASP A 683 6.10 -3.93 42.22
N SER A 684 5.24 -4.20 43.23
CA SER A 684 5.57 -5.05 44.39
C SER A 684 5.88 -6.50 43.98
N VAL A 685 5.15 -7.04 42.98
CA VAL A 685 5.38 -8.40 42.46
C VAL A 685 6.69 -8.49 41.71
N LEU A 686 7.10 -7.44 41.01
CA LEU A 686 8.36 -7.41 40.26
C LEU A 686 9.59 -7.29 41.15
N ASN A 687 9.44 -6.80 42.36
CA ASN A 687 10.53 -6.58 43.33
C ASN A 687 10.69 -7.70 44.35
N ILE A 688 10.16 -8.89 44.07
CA ILE A 688 10.33 -10.07 44.93
C ILE A 688 11.81 -10.46 45.04
N ALA A 689 12.25 -10.91 46.21
CA ALA A 689 13.61 -11.39 46.41
C ALA A 689 13.93 -12.60 45.53
N ASP A 690 15.17 -12.73 45.06
CA ASP A 690 15.59 -13.79 44.14
C ASP A 690 15.35 -15.20 44.71
N GLU A 691 15.47 -15.38 46.04
CA GLU A 691 15.18 -16.64 46.74
C GLU A 691 13.68 -17.04 46.72
N ASP A 692 12.79 -16.06 46.59
CA ASP A 692 11.34 -16.25 46.50
C ASP A 692 10.84 -16.35 45.05
N ALA A 693 11.68 -16.07 44.07
CA ALA A 693 11.35 -16.20 42.66
C ALA A 693 11.52 -17.66 42.21
N LEU A 694 10.49 -18.18 41.54
CA LEU A 694 10.55 -19.45 40.80
C LEU A 694 11.15 -19.24 39.42
N LEU A 695 10.69 -18.20 38.75
CA LEU A 695 11.17 -17.73 37.45
C LEU A 695 11.37 -16.22 37.53
N LYS A 696 12.48 -15.74 37.01
CA LYS A 696 12.73 -14.31 36.83
C LYS A 696 13.42 -14.11 35.49
N SER A 697 12.89 -13.21 34.70
CA SER A 697 13.45 -12.85 33.40
C SER A 697 13.75 -11.37 33.36
N ASN A 698 14.89 -11.00 32.78
CA ASN A 698 15.28 -9.62 32.45
C ASN A 698 14.94 -9.27 30.99
N THR A 699 14.31 -10.20 30.30
CA THR A 699 13.89 -10.09 28.88
C THR A 699 12.47 -10.63 28.73
N ALA A 700 11.56 -10.12 29.58
CA ALA A 700 10.16 -10.51 29.60
C ALA A 700 9.33 -9.67 28.64
N LEU A 701 8.35 -10.30 28.02
CA LEU A 701 7.33 -9.67 27.19
C LEU A 701 5.94 -9.94 27.73
N GLY A 702 5.06 -9.03 27.48
CA GLY A 702 3.73 -9.00 28.05
C GLY A 702 3.64 -7.88 29.09
N HIS A 703 2.45 -7.66 29.63
CA HIS A 703 2.24 -6.63 30.64
C HIS A 703 1.02 -6.98 31.48
N GLY A 704 1.13 -6.88 32.79
CA GLY A 704 0.06 -7.16 33.71
C GLY A 704 0.39 -8.21 34.76
N ASN A 705 -0.56 -8.46 35.67
CA ASN A 705 -0.49 -9.53 36.66
C ASN A 705 -1.40 -10.69 36.23
N ILE A 706 -0.91 -11.92 36.42
CA ILE A 706 -1.67 -13.16 36.22
C ILE A 706 -1.67 -13.92 37.54
N ASP A 707 -2.87 -14.22 38.06
CA ASP A 707 -3.07 -14.79 39.40
C ASP A 707 -3.99 -16.04 39.41
N ASN A 708 -4.23 -16.64 38.24
CA ASN A 708 -5.16 -17.75 38.07
C ASN A 708 -4.52 -19.03 37.51
N ILE A 709 -3.20 -19.14 37.52
CA ILE A 709 -2.50 -20.30 36.98
C ILE A 709 -1.99 -21.19 38.12
N HIS A 710 -2.34 -22.48 38.08
CA HIS A 710 -1.95 -23.49 39.06
C HIS A 710 -0.94 -24.50 38.53
N THR A 711 -0.67 -24.53 37.23
CA THR A 711 0.07 -25.63 36.60
C THR A 711 1.30 -25.13 35.86
N ILE A 712 2.42 -25.85 36.03
CA ILE A 712 3.63 -25.71 35.22
C ILE A 712 3.84 -26.99 34.43
N ILE A 713 4.00 -26.89 33.13
CA ILE A 713 4.40 -27.94 32.23
C ILE A 713 5.80 -27.59 31.72
N TYR A 714 6.75 -28.49 31.92
CA TYR A 714 8.13 -28.27 31.52
C TYR A 714 8.77 -29.47 30.86
N VAL A 715 9.64 -29.18 29.90
CA VAL A 715 10.47 -30.18 29.22
C VAL A 715 11.64 -30.52 30.12
N ARG A 716 11.87 -31.80 30.36
CA ARG A 716 12.95 -32.28 31.23
C ARG A 716 14.31 -32.06 30.57
N PRO A 717 15.20 -31.22 31.16
CA PRO A 717 16.47 -30.90 30.53
C PRO A 717 17.44 -32.09 30.41
N GLU A 718 17.39 -32.99 31.34
CA GLU A 718 18.22 -34.18 31.38
C GLU A 718 18.02 -35.13 30.20
N ASN A 719 16.81 -35.16 29.62
CA ASN A 719 16.44 -36.04 28.53
C ASN A 719 16.26 -35.29 27.20
N PHE A 720 16.54 -33.99 27.18
CA PHE A 720 16.35 -33.17 26.00
C PHE A 720 17.43 -33.41 24.95
N SER A 721 16.99 -33.64 23.73
CA SER A 721 17.81 -33.60 22.52
C SER A 721 16.97 -32.94 21.39
N SER A 722 17.57 -32.09 20.57
CA SER A 722 16.91 -31.45 19.45
C SER A 722 16.31 -32.45 18.45
N SER A 723 16.84 -33.66 18.37
CA SER A 723 16.27 -34.75 17.55
C SER A 723 14.88 -35.19 18.03
N ASN A 724 14.53 -34.94 19.29
CA ASN A 724 13.27 -35.34 19.92
C ASN A 724 12.19 -34.22 19.87
N ASN A 725 12.51 -33.02 19.36
CA ASN A 725 11.63 -31.87 19.38
C ASN A 725 10.26 -32.11 18.74
N THR A 726 10.19 -32.93 17.68
CA THR A 726 8.91 -33.32 17.07
C THR A 726 8.07 -34.25 17.95
N ILE A 727 8.71 -35.11 18.73
CA ILE A 727 8.04 -36.01 19.68
C ILE A 727 7.49 -35.19 20.84
N ILE A 728 8.31 -34.29 21.37
CA ILE A 728 7.95 -33.37 22.45
C ILE A 728 6.74 -32.51 22.03
N ALA A 729 6.77 -31.93 20.82
CA ALA A 729 5.67 -31.11 20.31
C ALA A 729 4.32 -31.87 20.27
N ARG A 730 4.33 -33.13 19.81
CA ARG A 730 3.10 -33.96 19.77
C ARG A 730 2.60 -34.30 21.17
N GLU A 731 3.48 -34.54 22.10
CA GLU A 731 3.11 -34.82 23.51
C GLU A 731 2.49 -33.59 24.16
N ILE A 732 3.07 -32.40 23.95
CA ILE A 732 2.54 -31.14 24.46
C ILE A 732 1.16 -30.84 23.83
N GLU A 733 0.98 -31.05 22.52
CA GLU A 733 -0.31 -30.91 21.88
C GLU A 733 -1.41 -31.77 22.54
N LYS A 734 -1.09 -33.04 22.85
CA LYS A 734 -2.01 -33.95 23.54
C LYS A 734 -2.40 -33.43 24.94
N ILE A 735 -1.41 -32.94 25.69
CA ILE A 735 -1.62 -32.35 27.01
C ILE A 735 -2.46 -31.08 26.89
N ASN A 736 -2.12 -30.18 25.97
CA ASN A 736 -2.82 -28.92 25.74
C ASN A 736 -4.31 -29.15 25.47
N ARG A 737 -4.68 -30.15 24.67
CA ARG A 737 -6.08 -30.48 24.39
C ARG A 737 -6.88 -30.77 25.66
N GLN A 738 -6.29 -31.43 26.65
CA GLN A 738 -6.96 -31.72 27.92
C GLN A 738 -7.17 -30.43 28.73
N TYR A 739 -6.16 -29.57 28.82
CA TYR A 739 -6.25 -28.30 29.53
C TYR A 739 -7.24 -27.34 28.87
N ALA A 740 -7.21 -27.24 27.53
CA ALA A 740 -8.14 -26.40 26.79
C ALA A 740 -9.60 -26.88 26.94
N GLN A 741 -9.87 -28.17 26.92
CA GLN A 741 -11.20 -28.76 27.16
C GLN A 741 -11.72 -28.46 28.58
N ASN A 742 -10.83 -28.44 29.57
CA ASN A 742 -11.18 -28.14 30.95
C ASN A 742 -11.23 -26.66 31.27
N ASN A 743 -10.90 -25.80 30.31
CA ASN A 743 -10.72 -24.36 30.47
C ASN A 743 -9.70 -23.99 31.56
N GLU A 744 -8.65 -24.83 31.72
CA GLU A 744 -7.53 -24.64 32.63
C GLU A 744 -6.33 -24.06 31.86
N ASN A 745 -5.56 -23.17 32.52
CA ASN A 745 -4.36 -22.55 31.95
C ASN A 745 -3.10 -23.06 32.63
N TYR A 746 -1.95 -22.94 31.94
CA TYR A 746 -0.67 -23.38 32.47
C TYR A 746 0.49 -22.47 32.02
N ILE A 747 1.64 -22.60 32.74
CA ILE A 747 2.94 -22.09 32.31
C ILE A 747 3.65 -23.17 31.52
N LEU A 748 4.17 -22.83 30.34
CA LEU A 748 4.95 -23.75 29.51
C LEU A 748 6.43 -23.38 29.51
N ILE A 749 7.30 -24.31 29.93
CA ILE A 749 8.75 -24.09 29.98
C ILE A 749 9.45 -25.13 29.10
N GLY A 750 10.38 -24.67 28.26
CA GLY A 750 11.17 -25.60 27.45
C GLY A 750 12.48 -25.01 26.95
N PRO A 751 13.42 -25.89 26.56
CA PRO A 751 14.67 -25.47 25.96
C PRO A 751 14.48 -25.09 24.49
N GLY A 752 15.19 -24.08 24.07
CA GLY A 752 15.09 -23.61 22.68
C GLY A 752 13.89 -22.72 22.39
N ARG A 753 13.67 -22.45 21.13
CA ARG A 753 12.56 -21.61 20.65
C ARG A 753 11.27 -22.41 20.56
N TRP A 754 10.19 -21.81 21.01
CA TRP A 754 8.86 -22.35 20.75
C TRP A 754 8.36 -21.87 19.37
N GLY A 755 7.73 -22.79 18.60
CA GLY A 755 7.15 -22.45 17.30
C GLY A 755 8.14 -22.37 16.14
N SER A 756 9.38 -22.80 16.32
CA SER A 756 10.37 -22.86 15.25
C SER A 756 10.06 -23.99 14.27
N SER A 757 10.02 -23.71 12.98
CA SER A 757 9.94 -24.75 11.93
C SER A 757 11.26 -25.53 11.78
N ASP A 758 12.37 -24.97 12.26
CA ASP A 758 13.65 -25.67 12.32
C ASP A 758 13.80 -26.39 13.67
N THR A 759 13.69 -27.72 13.62
CA THR A 759 13.79 -28.57 14.81
C THR A 759 15.14 -28.52 15.50
N ALA A 760 16.20 -28.02 14.84
CA ALA A 760 17.50 -27.80 15.47
C ALA A 760 17.49 -26.54 16.35
N LEU A 761 16.59 -25.60 16.14
CA LEU A 761 16.52 -24.34 16.87
C LEU A 761 15.44 -24.33 17.95
N GLY A 762 14.49 -25.26 17.91
CA GLY A 762 13.41 -25.25 18.89
C GLY A 762 12.34 -26.31 18.65
N ILE A 763 11.28 -26.23 19.47
CA ILE A 763 10.16 -27.16 19.47
C ILE A 763 9.09 -26.69 18.49
N PRO A 764 8.75 -27.48 17.44
CA PRO A 764 7.90 -27.06 16.34
C PRO A 764 6.40 -27.14 16.69
N VAL A 765 5.94 -26.32 17.63
CA VAL A 765 4.51 -26.18 17.98
C VAL A 765 3.88 -25.01 17.20
N LYS A 766 2.60 -25.14 16.88
CA LYS A 766 1.76 -24.03 16.43
C LYS A 766 0.91 -23.53 17.59
N TRP A 767 0.33 -22.33 17.47
CA TRP A 767 -0.53 -21.78 18.52
C TRP A 767 -1.64 -22.74 18.99
N PRO A 768 -2.41 -23.41 18.13
CA PRO A 768 -3.42 -24.36 18.58
C PRO A 768 -2.89 -25.50 19.46
N ASN A 769 -1.60 -25.85 19.30
CA ASN A 769 -0.97 -26.93 20.07
C ASN A 769 -0.67 -26.53 21.53
N ILE A 770 -0.73 -25.22 21.85
CA ILE A 770 -0.39 -24.67 23.17
C ILE A 770 -1.36 -23.56 23.59
N SER A 771 -2.56 -23.52 23.07
CA SER A 771 -3.55 -22.44 23.22
C SER A 771 -3.97 -22.18 24.68
N ALA A 772 -3.81 -23.12 25.58
CA ALA A 772 -4.07 -22.98 27.01
C ALA A 772 -2.86 -22.41 27.81
N ALA A 773 -1.70 -22.25 27.20
CA ALA A 773 -0.57 -21.58 27.84
C ALA A 773 -0.85 -20.08 28.04
N ARG A 774 -0.51 -19.52 29.21
CA ARG A 774 -0.64 -18.09 29.51
C ARG A 774 0.71 -17.44 29.82
N LEU A 775 1.73 -18.22 30.11
CA LEU A 775 3.12 -17.81 30.16
C LEU A 775 3.94 -18.88 29.46
N ILE A 776 4.79 -18.45 28.53
CA ILE A 776 5.72 -19.29 27.81
C ILE A 776 7.13 -18.88 28.18
N VAL A 777 7.95 -19.87 28.50
CA VAL A 777 9.33 -19.64 28.93
C VAL A 777 10.27 -20.41 28.01
N GLU A 778 11.17 -19.67 27.36
CA GLU A 778 12.33 -20.22 26.68
C GLU A 778 13.52 -20.24 27.65
N SER A 779 14.05 -21.43 27.95
CA SER A 779 15.19 -21.58 28.85
C SER A 779 16.38 -22.10 28.09
N SER A 780 17.55 -21.50 28.30
CA SER A 780 18.81 -22.07 27.82
C SER A 780 19.24 -23.28 28.63
N LEU A 781 19.92 -24.22 27.98
CA LEU A 781 20.70 -25.27 28.61
C LEU A 781 22.18 -24.89 28.59
N SER A 782 23.02 -25.51 29.43
CA SER A 782 24.46 -25.18 29.57
C SER A 782 25.23 -25.13 28.23
N ASN A 783 24.78 -25.88 27.23
CA ASN A 783 25.37 -25.94 25.87
C ASN A 783 24.52 -25.33 24.77
N TYR A 784 23.40 -24.67 25.12
CA TYR A 784 22.43 -24.17 24.16
C TYR A 784 21.91 -22.79 24.57
N ARG A 785 22.53 -21.74 24.05
CA ARG A 785 22.10 -20.36 24.29
C ARG A 785 20.90 -20.04 23.37
N ILE A 786 19.91 -19.35 23.89
CA ILE A 786 18.73 -18.95 23.16
C ILE A 786 18.83 -17.48 22.83
N GLU A 787 18.55 -17.16 21.54
CA GLU A 787 18.20 -15.83 21.11
C GLU A 787 16.68 -15.73 20.99
N PRO A 788 16.05 -14.64 21.47
CA PRO A 788 14.61 -14.49 21.47
C PRO A 788 14.00 -14.61 20.07
N SER A 789 12.85 -15.29 19.95
CA SER A 789 12.12 -15.51 18.70
C SER A 789 11.30 -14.28 18.29
N GLN A 790 11.87 -13.09 18.25
CA GLN A 790 11.18 -11.90 17.74
C GLN A 790 10.98 -12.02 16.23
N GLY A 791 9.84 -11.56 15.70
CA GLY A 791 9.60 -11.54 14.25
C GLY A 791 8.83 -12.74 13.68
N THR A 792 8.57 -13.79 14.46
CA THR A 792 7.79 -14.95 14.00
C THR A 792 6.28 -14.72 14.14
N HIS A 793 5.47 -15.30 13.28
CA HIS A 793 4.00 -15.33 13.42
C HIS A 793 3.57 -15.95 14.76
N PHE A 794 4.30 -16.96 15.21
CA PHE A 794 4.07 -17.59 16.51
C PHE A 794 4.19 -16.58 17.66
N PHE A 795 5.26 -15.82 17.66
CA PHE A 795 5.52 -14.77 18.65
C PHE A 795 4.45 -13.64 18.62
N GLN A 796 4.03 -13.24 17.42
CA GLN A 796 2.99 -12.23 17.23
C GLN A 796 1.65 -12.67 17.82
N ASN A 797 1.28 -13.92 17.63
CA ASN A 797 0.08 -14.48 18.23
C ASN A 797 0.15 -14.47 19.74
N LEU A 798 1.29 -14.82 20.34
CA LEU A 798 1.50 -14.81 21.80
C LEU A 798 1.27 -13.42 22.40
N THR A 799 1.88 -12.41 21.82
CA THR A 799 1.73 -11.03 22.31
C THR A 799 0.28 -10.52 22.17
N SER A 800 -0.43 -10.96 21.14
CA SER A 800 -1.82 -10.56 20.89
C SER A 800 -2.81 -11.17 21.85
N PHE A 801 -2.57 -12.41 22.32
CA PHE A 801 -3.42 -13.06 23.31
C PHE A 801 -3.10 -12.67 24.75
N GLY A 802 -2.14 -11.77 24.93
CA GLY A 802 -1.68 -11.39 26.26
C GLY A 802 -0.98 -12.52 27.01
N VAL A 803 -0.35 -13.44 26.26
CA VAL A 803 0.47 -14.51 26.82
C VAL A 803 1.80 -13.92 27.22
N GLY A 804 2.19 -14.10 28.47
CA GLY A 804 3.50 -13.71 28.95
C GLY A 804 4.59 -14.54 28.25
N TYR A 805 5.73 -13.91 27.99
CA TYR A 805 6.85 -14.60 27.34
C TYR A 805 8.15 -14.23 28.01
N PHE A 806 8.87 -15.23 28.53
CA PHE A 806 10.15 -15.05 29.21
C PHE A 806 11.26 -15.76 28.44
N THR A 807 12.39 -15.10 28.31
CA THR A 807 13.64 -15.75 27.92
C THR A 807 14.56 -15.75 29.16
N ILE A 808 15.06 -16.91 29.53
CA ILE A 808 15.88 -17.09 30.73
C ILE A 808 17.14 -17.85 30.32
N ASN A 809 18.32 -17.28 30.60
CA ASN A 809 19.61 -17.90 30.34
C ASN A 809 20.37 -18.08 31.68
N PRO A 810 20.02 -19.07 32.51
CA PRO A 810 20.59 -19.21 33.87
C PRO A 810 22.09 -19.37 33.90
N SER A 811 22.70 -19.93 32.85
CA SER A 811 24.14 -20.14 32.74
C SER A 811 24.96 -18.85 32.51
N SER A 812 24.29 -17.72 32.19
CA SER A 812 24.90 -16.40 31.94
C SER A 812 24.45 -15.32 32.91
N ASP A 813 23.92 -15.71 34.09
CA ASP A 813 23.35 -14.81 35.12
C ASP A 813 22.21 -13.92 34.57
N ASP A 814 21.55 -14.35 33.48
CA ASP A 814 20.45 -13.65 32.89
C ASP A 814 19.13 -14.34 33.24
N GLY A 815 18.63 -14.01 34.42
CA GLY A 815 17.37 -14.51 34.95
C GLY A 815 17.50 -15.75 35.88
N ILE A 816 16.37 -16.15 36.44
CA ILE A 816 16.27 -17.27 37.40
C ILE A 816 15.32 -18.32 36.86
N TYR A 817 15.75 -19.57 36.87
CA TYR A 817 14.92 -20.74 36.66
C TYR A 817 15.24 -21.79 37.73
N ASP A 818 14.42 -21.82 38.81
CA ASP A 818 14.63 -22.75 39.92
C ASP A 818 14.05 -24.14 39.59
N ILE A 819 14.74 -24.84 38.69
CA ILE A 819 14.37 -26.20 38.30
C ILE A 819 14.51 -27.20 39.46
N ASN A 820 15.41 -26.96 40.39
CA ASN A 820 15.61 -27.84 41.54
C ASN A 820 14.39 -27.80 42.45
N TYR A 821 13.78 -26.64 42.66
CA TYR A 821 12.53 -26.51 43.36
C TYR A 821 11.41 -27.30 42.64
N LEU A 822 11.25 -27.16 41.34
CA LEU A 822 10.24 -27.89 40.56
C LEU A 822 10.45 -29.41 40.62
N ASN A 823 11.69 -29.87 40.53
CA ASN A 823 12.01 -31.30 40.60
C ASN A 823 11.81 -31.89 42.03
N SER A 824 11.79 -31.05 43.05
CA SER A 824 11.53 -31.47 44.45
C SER A 824 10.05 -31.69 44.75
N LEU A 825 9.15 -31.20 43.93
CA LEU A 825 7.68 -31.33 44.06
C LEU A 825 7.17 -32.63 43.46
N ASP A 826 6.03 -33.10 43.93
CA ASP A 826 5.35 -34.26 43.36
C ASP A 826 4.80 -33.92 41.95
N ALA A 827 5.05 -34.79 40.98
CA ALA A 827 4.53 -34.63 39.62
C ALA A 827 3.09 -35.11 39.53
N GLU A 828 2.20 -34.34 38.90
CA GLU A 828 0.85 -34.79 38.49
C GLU A 828 0.96 -35.79 37.30
N TYR A 829 1.93 -35.51 36.42
CA TYR A 829 2.26 -36.34 35.28
C TYR A 829 3.75 -36.29 34.99
N GLU A 830 4.34 -37.41 34.64
CA GLU A 830 5.75 -37.48 34.23
C GLU A 830 5.94 -38.49 33.10
N SER A 831 6.61 -38.05 32.06
CA SER A 831 7.03 -38.90 30.93
C SER A 831 8.55 -38.86 30.77
N GLU A 832 9.06 -39.48 29.71
CA GLU A 832 10.46 -39.38 29.33
C GLU A 832 10.90 -37.92 29.12
N PHE A 833 10.03 -37.08 28.46
CA PHE A 833 10.41 -35.72 28.06
C PHE A 833 9.70 -34.63 28.84
N ILE A 834 8.52 -34.86 29.40
CA ILE A 834 7.67 -33.83 29.99
C ILE A 834 7.34 -34.17 31.44
N ARG A 835 7.32 -33.10 32.26
CA ARG A 835 6.86 -33.19 33.63
C ARG A 835 5.84 -32.07 33.91
N ILE A 836 4.76 -32.40 34.63
CA ILE A 836 3.69 -31.51 35.02
C ILE A 836 3.66 -31.44 36.56
N VAL A 837 3.71 -30.19 37.06
CA VAL A 837 3.57 -29.91 38.50
C VAL A 837 2.33 -29.01 38.68
N LYS A 838 1.45 -29.42 39.62
CA LYS A 838 0.22 -28.68 39.93
C LYS A 838 0.28 -28.15 41.36
N PHE A 839 0.06 -26.87 41.54
CA PHE A 839 0.10 -26.16 42.81
C PHE A 839 -1.29 -26.05 43.42
N LYS A 840 -1.41 -26.07 44.73
CA LYS A 840 -2.67 -25.94 45.48
C LYS A 840 -3.24 -24.50 45.37
N THR A 841 -2.37 -23.50 45.41
CA THR A 841 -2.67 -22.08 45.27
C THR A 841 -2.21 -21.59 43.91
N PRO A 842 -2.89 -20.61 43.31
CA PRO A 842 -2.41 -20.02 42.05
C PRO A 842 -1.05 -19.38 42.22
N LEU A 843 -0.27 -19.38 41.13
CA LEU A 843 1.02 -18.72 41.06
C LEU A 843 0.81 -17.22 40.80
N LEU A 844 1.59 -16.39 41.49
CA LEU A 844 1.61 -14.96 41.28
C LEU A 844 2.64 -14.62 40.21
N ILE A 845 2.16 -14.03 39.12
CA ILE A 845 2.99 -13.68 37.95
C ILE A 845 2.87 -12.18 37.71
N GLY A 846 3.99 -11.47 37.68
CA GLY A 846 4.06 -10.06 37.32
C GLY A 846 4.94 -9.88 36.10
N ILE A 847 4.48 -9.11 35.11
CA ILE A 847 5.19 -8.86 33.84
C ILE A 847 5.16 -7.37 33.51
N ASN A 848 6.33 -6.77 33.28
CA ASN A 848 6.48 -5.43 32.76
C ASN A 848 7.37 -5.45 31.51
N GLY A 849 6.76 -5.62 30.35
CA GLY A 849 7.46 -5.67 29.07
C GLY A 849 8.14 -4.36 28.67
N MET A 850 7.74 -3.22 29.25
CA MET A 850 8.41 -1.93 29.03
C MET A 850 9.78 -1.88 29.73
N LYS A 851 9.87 -2.50 30.92
CA LYS A 851 11.13 -2.64 31.67
C LYS A 851 11.87 -3.95 31.30
N GLY A 852 11.26 -4.82 30.49
CA GLY A 852 11.79 -6.14 30.15
C GLY A 852 11.81 -7.13 31.33
N VAL A 853 11.11 -6.85 32.42
CA VAL A 853 11.18 -7.66 33.66
C VAL A 853 9.92 -8.47 33.83
N GLY A 854 10.09 -9.75 34.18
CA GLY A 854 8.99 -10.63 34.53
C GLY A 854 9.39 -11.60 35.68
N VAL A 855 8.43 -11.86 36.56
CA VAL A 855 8.64 -12.72 37.75
C VAL A 855 7.47 -13.67 37.93
N VAL A 856 7.78 -14.92 38.28
CA VAL A 856 6.82 -15.89 38.82
C VAL A 856 7.26 -16.22 40.25
N ALA A 857 6.42 -15.90 41.22
CA ALA A 857 6.71 -16.15 42.64
C ALA A 857 6.47 -17.61 43.06
N LYS A 858 7.23 -18.09 44.01
CA LYS A 858 6.94 -19.37 44.70
C LYS A 858 5.64 -19.25 45.53
N PRO A 859 4.84 -20.31 45.72
CA PRO A 859 3.50 -20.25 46.31
C PRO A 859 3.34 -19.65 47.72
N ASN A 860 4.41 -19.45 48.46
CA ASN A 860 4.32 -18.99 49.87
C ASN A 860 4.55 -17.49 50.05
N VAL A 861 4.71 -16.73 48.96
CA VAL A 861 5.09 -15.31 48.97
C VAL A 861 3.88 -14.36 49.13
N GLU A 862 2.64 -14.84 48.97
CA GLU A 862 1.43 -14.01 49.14
C GLU A 862 1.33 -13.28 50.50
N ASN A 863 2.01 -13.76 51.52
CA ASN A 863 2.02 -13.13 52.84
C ASN A 863 3.04 -12.01 53.03
N ILE A 864 3.92 -11.79 52.04
CA ILE A 864 5.01 -10.79 52.12
C ILE A 864 4.61 -9.49 51.39
N ILE A 865 3.61 -9.56 50.51
CA ILE A 865 3.17 -8.42 49.67
C ILE A 865 2.01 -7.62 50.35
N LYS A 866 1.52 -8.07 51.48
CA LYS A 866 0.61 -7.30 52.34
C LYS A 866 1.44 -6.55 53.37
#